data_4410e2a424eed71aae0501105d84a57c
#
_entry.id   4410e2a424eed71aae0501105d84a57c
#
_cell.length_a   1.000
_cell.length_b   1.000
_cell.length_c   1.000
_cell.angle_alpha   90.00
_cell.angle_beta   90.00
_cell.angle_gamma   90.00
#
_symmetry.space_group_name_H-M   'P 1'
#
loop_
_entity.id
_entity.type
_entity.pdbx_description
1 polymer ?
#
loop_
_entity_poly.entity_id
_entity_poly.type
_entity_poly.pdbx_seq_one_letter_code
_entity_poly.pdbx_strand_id
1 'polypeptide(L)'
;MALLFASLGLATAQTLTVTGTVVAEKDGQPVAGAYVLVNGTTLGTITNELGEFGIKNVPADAKEIIVTFLGMSTASAPVSAEPVKVVMHEDATYLDDVVVVAYGTVRREAATGSVTSVKNEQLANVPATSVDKMLAGKMAGVTITSGSGQPGSTSTIRVRGISSINAGNEPLWVVDGIPVMAGDFRQLSNAGVGGGSSSTFLNPNDIESITVLKDAAAASVYGSRAANGVILVTTKSGKAGKARFTARAKYGVQQLINDKNWRPLTGSELIDYRRVAAINAGHDPYDPTDQYYTPETLLENGTTNWYKELTRVGSLQEYEINATGGTNKASYYASAAYHSNEGVFHGIDYSRFSARVNSDFQLLKSLKSGARFNLSYSDSNSGQMGDLFYSNPQYAMFSILPWTPFKNEDGSFNVNIPENSDTNPAADAFYDTYNDKDYRLQGSIYLEWKPIEQLTFKTTDAIEFVYVDSKQFWSAETNKGTATLFKYWSKDLRYTTSNTITYDDKFGAHSVRVLAGQEAMLDTYDYLGGYSPNVNPLIPFPNTSTPEADEVEYSLSDESMVSFFGVADYNYDNKYYFQGSVRADGSSLFGAANRWGVFWSVGGSWNITKENWMAPSRHWLSLAKIRASYGVNGNNNIAAYRAYGIYSTMTYGSYVGMVPSRPENPNLSWEKNRTVNVGVDLGFFDDRLTASVDWYNRQTEDMLLSKRVPYTTGFGSNFVNIGAIRNRGVEVQLEGLIFNTPDFQWTAGFNIAFNRSKVLDLADSEYLSVGDGRASSNTGTPVRIVKDKGLYTFYLRDWYGVNPSNGDPLWYDEEGKLTSDVSKARYIYKGSPEPKATGGFNTSLTWKGLTLSAFFEFVYGNNVFMASQFDLDGYDMTGNTTTYSLGYWEKPGDTGVHPKPVAGNPKRPYSNSTRYLQDGSYMRIKDVTLSYALPENVLKAIKMQGLRIYVSALNPYTFHNVKGVMDPELGPLGYSMGASHTMVKSLVGGIEVSF
;
A
#
# COMPACT_ATOMS: atom_id res chain seq x y z
N MET A 1 -66.19 31.56 -64.57
CA MET A 1 -65.00 31.77 -63.81
C MET A 1 -65.29 31.48 -62.33
N ALA A 2 -65.58 30.31 -62.00
CA ALA A 2 -65.85 29.77 -60.69
C ALA A 2 -65.91 28.27 -60.71
N LEU A 3 -64.76 27.61 -60.77
CA LEU A 3 -64.64 26.18 -60.62
C LEU A 3 -63.19 25.75 -60.88
N LEU A 4 -62.32 26.23 -60.01
CA LEU A 4 -60.89 25.78 -59.95
C LEU A 4 -60.21 26.15 -58.62
N PHE A 5 -60.89 25.86 -57.46
CA PHE A 5 -60.27 25.91 -56.13
C PHE A 5 -60.96 24.89 -55.21
N ALA A 6 -60.74 23.61 -55.42
CA ALA A 6 -61.13 22.63 -54.49
C ALA A 6 -60.32 21.35 -54.75
N SER A 7 -59.02 21.29 -54.38
CA SER A 7 -58.27 20.11 -54.05
C SER A 7 -56.91 20.43 -53.53
N LEU A 8 -56.85 21.20 -52.42
CA LEU A 8 -55.68 21.10 -51.48
C LEU A 8 -56.09 20.08 -50.37
N GLY A 9 -55.87 18.83 -50.65
CA GLY A 9 -55.94 17.80 -49.62
C GLY A 9 -54.98 18.10 -48.48
N LEU A 10 -55.51 18.41 -47.31
CA LEU A 10 -54.79 18.36 -46.06
C LEU A 10 -54.32 16.94 -45.88
N ALA A 11 -53.05 16.68 -46.23
CA ALA A 11 -52.37 15.48 -45.75
C ALA A 11 -52.16 15.62 -44.24
N THR A 12 -53.10 15.08 -43.47
CA THR A 12 -52.89 14.86 -42.03
C THR A 12 -51.76 13.88 -41.91
N ALA A 13 -50.57 14.32 -41.54
CA ALA A 13 -49.46 13.48 -41.18
C ALA A 13 -49.93 12.56 -40.03
N GLN A 14 -50.10 11.28 -40.29
CA GLN A 14 -50.38 10.30 -39.23
C GLN A 14 -49.21 10.32 -38.27
N THR A 15 -49.46 10.70 -37.02
CA THR A 15 -48.50 10.68 -35.93
C THR A 15 -48.81 9.55 -34.97
N LEU A 16 -47.78 8.87 -34.48
CA LEU A 16 -47.83 7.82 -33.49
C LEU A 16 -47.41 8.34 -32.11
N THR A 17 -47.91 7.68 -31.06
CA THR A 17 -47.31 7.83 -29.71
C THR A 17 -46.51 6.56 -29.42
N VAL A 18 -45.20 6.72 -29.18
CA VAL A 18 -44.30 5.63 -28.84
C VAL A 18 -44.09 5.65 -27.35
N THR A 19 -44.36 4.52 -26.70
CA THR A 19 -44.12 4.32 -25.26
C THR A 19 -43.20 3.12 -25.04
N GLY A 20 -42.51 3.08 -23.91
CA GLY A 20 -41.67 1.93 -23.58
C GLY A 20 -40.97 2.07 -22.26
N THR A 21 -40.14 1.08 -22.00
CA THR A 21 -39.26 1.03 -20.81
C THR A 21 -37.82 0.78 -21.20
N VAL A 22 -36.90 1.46 -20.54
CA VAL A 22 -35.45 1.27 -20.68
C VAL A 22 -34.93 0.57 -19.43
N VAL A 23 -34.23 -0.55 -19.61
CA VAL A 23 -33.64 -1.32 -18.50
C VAL A 23 -32.17 -1.63 -18.77
N ALA A 24 -31.38 -1.74 -17.72
CA ALA A 24 -30.01 -2.20 -17.82
C ALA A 24 -29.96 -3.73 -17.98
N GLU A 25 -29.08 -4.26 -18.85
CA GLU A 25 -28.92 -5.71 -19.06
C GLU A 25 -28.43 -6.41 -17.81
N LYS A 26 -27.47 -5.79 -17.11
CA LYS A 26 -26.71 -6.38 -15.99
C LYS A 26 -27.59 -6.82 -14.80
N ASP A 27 -28.64 -6.05 -14.54
CA ASP A 27 -29.47 -6.26 -13.35
C ASP A 27 -30.97 -6.11 -13.62
N GLY A 28 -31.36 -5.84 -14.87
CA GLY A 28 -32.74 -5.63 -15.28
C GLY A 28 -33.40 -4.41 -14.64
N GLN A 29 -32.63 -3.54 -13.96
CA GLN A 29 -33.16 -2.35 -13.30
C GLN A 29 -33.56 -1.27 -14.33
N PRO A 30 -34.62 -0.47 -14.04
CA PRO A 30 -34.98 0.63 -14.88
C PRO A 30 -33.87 1.69 -14.96
N VAL A 31 -33.57 2.15 -16.16
CA VAL A 31 -32.62 3.24 -16.39
C VAL A 31 -33.39 4.55 -16.39
N ALA A 32 -33.39 5.21 -15.24
CA ALA A 32 -33.99 6.54 -15.07
C ALA A 32 -33.10 7.64 -15.65
N GLY A 33 -33.66 8.61 -16.36
CA GLY A 33 -32.89 9.73 -16.94
C GLY A 33 -32.23 9.41 -18.29
N ALA A 34 -32.50 8.25 -18.90
CA ALA A 34 -32.04 7.94 -20.25
C ALA A 34 -32.75 8.84 -21.28
N TYR A 35 -31.97 9.42 -22.20
CA TYR A 35 -32.54 10.23 -23.29
C TYR A 35 -32.97 9.36 -24.46
N VAL A 36 -34.24 9.43 -24.79
CA VAL A 36 -34.84 8.69 -25.90
C VAL A 36 -35.16 9.65 -27.02
N LEU A 37 -34.54 9.47 -28.18
CA LEU A 37 -34.67 10.31 -29.35
C LEU A 37 -35.24 9.52 -30.55
N VAL A 38 -36.16 10.06 -31.27
CA VAL A 38 -36.62 9.50 -32.55
C VAL A 38 -35.57 9.82 -33.60
N ASN A 39 -34.93 8.80 -34.17
CA ASN A 39 -33.85 8.96 -35.13
C ASN A 39 -34.21 9.80 -36.33
N GLY A 40 -33.34 10.80 -36.67
CA GLY A 40 -33.58 11.73 -37.78
C GLY A 40 -34.52 12.90 -37.44
N THR A 41 -34.97 13.05 -36.19
CA THR A 41 -35.86 14.13 -35.72
C THR A 41 -35.29 14.83 -34.48
N THR A 42 -35.95 15.90 -34.05
CA THR A 42 -35.69 16.57 -32.75
C THR A 42 -36.65 16.14 -31.67
N LEU A 43 -37.51 15.13 -31.93
CA LEU A 43 -38.47 14.60 -30.95
C LEU A 43 -37.79 13.62 -29.99
N GLY A 44 -37.75 13.99 -28.74
CA GLY A 44 -37.17 13.15 -27.70
C GLY A 44 -37.79 13.38 -26.32
N THR A 45 -37.50 12.53 -25.40
CA THR A 45 -37.94 12.58 -24.00
C THR A 45 -36.88 11.94 -23.12
N ILE A 46 -37.08 12.05 -21.80
CA ILE A 46 -36.23 11.42 -20.80
C ILE A 46 -37.05 10.37 -20.03
N THR A 47 -36.46 9.21 -19.72
CA THR A 47 -37.13 8.18 -18.95
C THR A 47 -37.38 8.64 -17.51
N ASN A 48 -38.52 8.23 -16.95
CA ASN A 48 -38.89 8.48 -15.56
C ASN A 48 -38.16 7.50 -14.60
N GLU A 49 -38.46 7.56 -13.31
CA GLU A 49 -37.85 6.72 -12.25
C GLU A 49 -38.02 5.22 -12.46
N LEU A 50 -39.06 4.82 -13.19
CA LEU A 50 -39.36 3.43 -13.54
C LEU A 50 -38.77 3.03 -14.90
N GLY A 51 -37.91 3.89 -15.49
CA GLY A 51 -37.36 3.70 -16.82
C GLY A 51 -38.37 3.89 -17.96
N GLU A 52 -39.59 4.37 -17.67
CA GLU A 52 -40.64 4.52 -18.67
C GLU A 52 -40.48 5.81 -19.44
N PHE A 53 -40.82 5.76 -20.73
CA PHE A 53 -40.85 6.92 -21.59
C PHE A 53 -42.11 6.97 -22.48
N GLY A 54 -42.46 8.17 -22.95
CA GLY A 54 -43.54 8.37 -23.92
C GLY A 54 -43.26 9.58 -24.80
N ILE A 55 -43.19 9.35 -26.10
CA ILE A 55 -42.98 10.39 -27.13
C ILE A 55 -44.25 10.53 -27.96
N LYS A 56 -44.85 11.70 -27.94
CA LYS A 56 -46.06 12.01 -28.73
C LYS A 56 -45.67 12.64 -30.09
N ASN A 57 -46.57 12.55 -31.04
CA ASN A 57 -46.44 13.15 -32.38
C ASN A 57 -45.23 12.62 -33.18
N VAL A 58 -44.87 11.36 -33.00
CA VAL A 58 -43.82 10.70 -33.77
C VAL A 58 -44.31 10.50 -35.21
N PRO A 59 -43.56 10.96 -36.24
CA PRO A 59 -43.91 10.72 -37.64
C PRO A 59 -44.11 9.23 -37.95
N ALA A 60 -45.13 8.86 -38.72
CA ALA A 60 -45.43 7.45 -39.03
C ALA A 60 -44.34 6.79 -39.91
N ASP A 61 -43.48 7.55 -40.56
CA ASP A 61 -42.34 7.10 -41.34
C ASP A 61 -41.04 6.96 -40.53
N ALA A 62 -41.05 7.35 -39.25
CA ALA A 62 -39.92 7.13 -38.35
C ALA A 62 -39.69 5.64 -38.11
N LYS A 63 -38.43 5.17 -38.26
CA LYS A 63 -38.10 3.74 -38.24
C LYS A 63 -37.62 3.26 -36.88
N GLU A 64 -36.88 4.11 -36.14
CA GLU A 64 -36.27 3.69 -34.88
C GLU A 64 -36.16 4.81 -33.86
N ILE A 65 -36.11 4.46 -32.60
CA ILE A 65 -35.72 5.33 -31.50
C ILE A 65 -34.29 4.99 -31.08
N ILE A 66 -33.53 5.98 -30.71
CA ILE A 66 -32.19 5.87 -30.17
C ILE A 66 -32.25 6.22 -28.69
N VAL A 67 -31.70 5.37 -27.85
CA VAL A 67 -31.60 5.59 -26.39
C VAL A 67 -30.15 5.76 -25.99
N THR A 68 -29.86 6.87 -25.32
CA THR A 68 -28.54 7.18 -24.79
C THR A 68 -28.60 7.45 -23.29
N PHE A 69 -27.63 6.93 -22.56
CA PHE A 69 -27.47 7.16 -21.14
C PHE A 69 -26.00 7.14 -20.79
N LEU A 70 -25.59 7.98 -19.85
CA LEU A 70 -24.20 8.06 -19.43
C LEU A 70 -23.73 6.73 -18.81
N GLY A 71 -22.64 6.16 -19.32
CA GLY A 71 -22.09 4.87 -18.86
C GLY A 71 -22.75 3.64 -19.49
N MET A 72 -23.61 3.82 -20.51
CA MET A 72 -24.21 2.71 -21.24
C MET A 72 -24.04 2.89 -22.76
N SER A 73 -23.89 1.79 -23.46
CA SER A 73 -23.84 1.80 -24.92
C SER A 73 -25.17 2.27 -25.50
N THR A 74 -25.08 3.08 -26.56
CA THR A 74 -26.29 3.54 -27.28
C THR A 74 -27.08 2.34 -27.76
N ALA A 75 -28.35 2.26 -27.38
CA ALA A 75 -29.26 1.22 -27.83
C ALA A 75 -30.28 1.80 -28.81
N SER A 76 -30.75 1.00 -29.76
CA SER A 76 -31.83 1.38 -30.65
C SER A 76 -32.96 0.35 -30.66
N ALA A 77 -34.17 0.80 -30.94
CA ALA A 77 -35.32 -0.08 -31.03
C ALA A 77 -36.28 0.44 -32.11
N PRO A 78 -37.03 -0.41 -32.81
CA PRO A 78 -37.99 0.01 -33.84
C PRO A 78 -39.11 0.86 -33.23
N VAL A 79 -39.56 1.83 -33.97
CA VAL A 79 -40.79 2.60 -33.64
C VAL A 79 -42.01 1.68 -33.72
N SER A 80 -42.73 1.55 -32.60
CA SER A 80 -43.91 0.70 -32.48
C SER A 80 -45.05 1.41 -31.76
N ALA A 81 -46.29 1.07 -32.07
CA ALA A 81 -47.47 1.51 -31.35
C ALA A 81 -47.65 0.72 -30.02
N GLU A 82 -47.03 -0.48 -29.93
CA GLU A 82 -46.94 -1.25 -28.70
C GLU A 82 -45.76 -0.80 -27.83
N PRO A 83 -45.82 -0.90 -26.48
CA PRO A 83 -44.76 -0.51 -25.59
C PRO A 83 -43.44 -1.24 -25.91
N VAL A 84 -42.37 -0.52 -26.14
CA VAL A 84 -41.06 -1.02 -26.52
C VAL A 84 -40.19 -1.22 -25.28
N LYS A 85 -39.58 -2.40 -25.10
CA LYS A 85 -38.56 -2.62 -24.09
C LYS A 85 -37.17 -2.46 -24.70
N VAL A 86 -36.43 -1.46 -24.22
CA VAL A 86 -35.03 -1.23 -24.65
C VAL A 86 -34.13 -1.73 -23.54
N VAL A 87 -33.19 -2.62 -23.89
CA VAL A 87 -32.16 -3.10 -22.99
C VAL A 87 -30.86 -2.40 -23.33
N MET A 88 -30.28 -1.69 -22.35
CA MET A 88 -29.01 -1.00 -22.48
C MET A 88 -27.90 -1.82 -21.83
N HIS A 89 -26.79 -1.93 -22.54
CA HIS A 89 -25.59 -2.61 -22.05
C HIS A 89 -24.66 -1.60 -21.37
N GLU A 90 -24.04 -1.99 -20.24
CA GLU A 90 -22.97 -1.16 -19.67
C GLU A 90 -21.85 -1.04 -20.70
N ASP A 91 -21.46 0.19 -20.99
CA ASP A 91 -20.31 0.44 -21.85
C ASP A 91 -19.08 0.63 -20.95
N ALA A 92 -18.25 -0.39 -20.90
CA ALA A 92 -17.03 -0.38 -20.11
C ALA A 92 -16.08 0.77 -20.50
N THR A 93 -16.19 1.26 -21.73
CA THR A 93 -15.43 2.42 -22.23
C THR A 93 -15.92 3.75 -21.67
N TYR A 94 -17.22 3.90 -21.41
CA TYR A 94 -17.78 5.14 -20.83
C TYR A 94 -17.61 5.25 -19.31
N LEU A 95 -17.43 4.14 -18.59
CA LEU A 95 -17.21 4.14 -17.15
C LEU A 95 -15.80 4.65 -16.75
N ASP A 96 -14.87 4.71 -17.69
CA ASP A 96 -13.53 5.27 -17.46
C ASP A 96 -13.44 6.80 -17.64
N ASP A 97 -14.54 7.45 -17.97
CA ASP A 97 -14.53 8.87 -18.30
C ASP A 97 -14.49 9.84 -17.10
N VAL A 98 -14.71 9.35 -15.88
CA VAL A 98 -14.73 10.21 -14.69
C VAL A 98 -13.67 9.77 -13.69
N VAL A 99 -12.81 10.72 -13.33
CA VAL A 99 -11.82 10.54 -12.26
C VAL A 99 -12.17 11.42 -11.06
N VAL A 100 -12.02 10.85 -9.86
CA VAL A 100 -12.16 11.60 -8.62
C VAL A 100 -10.92 12.46 -8.45
N VAL A 101 -11.15 13.74 -8.24
CA VAL A 101 -10.11 14.73 -7.92
C VAL A 101 -10.46 15.40 -6.60
N ALA A 102 -9.58 16.25 -6.09
CA ALA A 102 -9.84 17.00 -4.86
C ALA A 102 -11.17 17.77 -4.93
N TYR A 103 -12.03 17.54 -3.95
CA TYR A 103 -13.35 18.19 -3.80
C TYR A 103 -14.29 18.07 -5.00
N GLY A 104 -14.19 16.99 -5.79
CA GLY A 104 -15.11 16.75 -6.89
C GLY A 104 -14.71 15.62 -7.83
N THR A 105 -15.43 15.51 -8.92
CA THR A 105 -15.16 14.59 -10.02
C THR A 105 -14.99 15.38 -11.31
N VAL A 106 -14.03 14.99 -12.13
CA VAL A 106 -13.83 15.57 -13.46
C VAL A 106 -13.77 14.47 -14.50
N ARG A 107 -14.13 14.81 -15.72
CA ARG A 107 -13.88 13.87 -16.83
C ARG A 107 -12.38 13.69 -17.01
N ARG A 108 -11.94 12.48 -17.37
CA ARG A 108 -10.52 12.17 -17.64
C ARG A 108 -9.91 13.09 -18.70
N GLU A 109 -10.71 13.45 -19.72
CA GLU A 109 -10.29 14.42 -20.75
C GLU A 109 -10.03 15.82 -20.19
N ALA A 110 -10.69 16.20 -19.08
CA ALA A 110 -10.56 17.51 -18.45
C ALA A 110 -9.43 17.57 -17.39
N ALA A 111 -8.94 16.45 -16.91
CA ALA A 111 -7.87 16.44 -15.91
C ALA A 111 -6.58 17.04 -16.46
N THR A 112 -6.03 18.05 -15.79
CA THR A 112 -4.77 18.72 -16.16
C THR A 112 -3.55 18.07 -15.50
N GLY A 113 -3.75 17.33 -14.40
CA GLY A 113 -2.71 16.65 -13.62
C GLY A 113 -2.58 15.16 -13.95
N SER A 114 -1.51 14.54 -13.40
CA SER A 114 -1.26 13.10 -13.51
C SER A 114 -2.08 12.33 -12.47
N VAL A 115 -3.07 11.59 -12.94
CA VAL A 115 -4.02 10.84 -12.09
C VAL A 115 -4.11 9.41 -12.59
N THR A 116 -4.05 8.44 -11.67
CA THR A 116 -4.25 7.02 -11.98
C THR A 116 -5.33 6.46 -11.06
N SER A 117 -6.28 5.72 -11.62
CA SER A 117 -7.40 5.14 -10.87
C SER A 117 -7.47 3.63 -11.06
N VAL A 118 -7.83 2.90 -10.01
CA VAL A 118 -8.12 1.45 -10.01
C VAL A 118 -9.54 1.25 -9.47
N LYS A 119 -10.35 0.51 -10.20
CA LYS A 119 -11.74 0.22 -9.83
C LYS A 119 -11.85 -1.03 -8.97
N ASN A 120 -12.98 -1.16 -8.26
CA ASN A 120 -13.28 -2.32 -7.40
C ASN A 120 -13.14 -3.66 -8.12
N GLU A 121 -13.53 -3.76 -9.39
CA GLU A 121 -13.46 -5.00 -10.17
C GLU A 121 -12.04 -5.56 -10.29
N GLN A 122 -11.04 -4.68 -10.29
CA GLN A 122 -9.62 -5.03 -10.31
C GLN A 122 -9.07 -5.38 -8.91
N LEU A 123 -9.81 -5.07 -7.85
CA LEU A 123 -9.43 -5.27 -6.45
C LEU A 123 -10.17 -6.45 -5.79
N ALA A 124 -11.45 -6.64 -6.08
CA ALA A 124 -12.36 -7.51 -5.34
C ALA A 124 -11.99 -9.01 -5.33
N ASN A 125 -11.18 -9.46 -6.27
CA ASN A 125 -10.78 -10.86 -6.38
C ASN A 125 -9.55 -11.23 -5.57
N VAL A 126 -8.82 -10.24 -5.06
CA VAL A 126 -7.58 -10.43 -4.29
C VAL A 126 -7.93 -10.44 -2.80
N PRO A 127 -7.92 -11.59 -2.11
CA PRO A 127 -8.11 -11.64 -0.67
C PRO A 127 -6.84 -11.15 0.02
N ALA A 128 -6.76 -9.86 0.28
CA ALA A 128 -5.68 -9.25 1.04
C ALA A 128 -6.20 -8.66 2.35
N THR A 129 -5.37 -8.67 3.37
CA THR A 129 -5.68 -8.11 4.69
C THR A 129 -5.86 -6.60 4.66
N SER A 130 -5.22 -5.93 3.68
CA SER A 130 -5.22 -4.47 3.57
C SER A 130 -5.30 -4.01 2.11
N VAL A 131 -5.82 -2.80 1.92
CA VAL A 131 -6.03 -2.18 0.60
C VAL A 131 -4.71 -1.86 -0.11
N ASP A 132 -3.70 -1.46 0.64
CA ASP A 132 -2.35 -1.15 0.12
C ASP A 132 -1.74 -2.38 -0.59
N LYS A 133 -1.79 -3.56 0.03
CA LYS A 133 -1.26 -4.79 -0.59
C LYS A 133 -1.93 -5.16 -1.92
N MET A 134 -3.19 -4.77 -2.10
CA MET A 134 -3.94 -5.01 -3.34
C MET A 134 -3.53 -4.08 -4.48
N LEU A 135 -2.94 -2.92 -4.17
CA LEU A 135 -2.53 -1.92 -5.15
C LEU A 135 -1.12 -2.17 -5.72
N ALA A 136 -0.32 -3.05 -5.08
CA ALA A 136 1.07 -3.32 -5.50
C ALA A 136 1.16 -3.70 -6.98
N GLY A 137 2.00 -3.00 -7.75
CA GLY A 137 2.23 -3.20 -9.17
C GLY A 137 1.10 -2.76 -10.12
N LYS A 138 -0.06 -2.30 -9.61
CA LYS A 138 -1.23 -1.94 -10.45
C LYS A 138 -1.19 -0.52 -10.99
N MET A 139 -0.37 0.34 -10.42
CA MET A 139 -0.31 1.77 -10.78
C MET A 139 1.11 2.19 -11.11
N ALA A 140 1.34 2.76 -12.30
CA ALA A 140 2.64 3.33 -12.66
C ALA A 140 3.04 4.45 -11.69
N GLY A 141 4.30 4.44 -11.22
CA GLY A 141 4.84 5.44 -10.30
C GLY A 141 4.40 5.31 -8.84
N VAL A 142 3.64 4.26 -8.50
CA VAL A 142 3.28 3.89 -7.13
C VAL A 142 3.99 2.59 -6.79
N THR A 143 4.98 2.66 -5.92
CA THR A 143 5.71 1.50 -5.44
C THR A 143 5.17 1.12 -4.07
N ILE A 144 4.73 -0.12 -3.92
CA ILE A 144 4.25 -0.67 -2.66
C ILE A 144 5.12 -1.86 -2.33
N THR A 145 5.79 -1.80 -1.19
CA THR A 145 6.68 -2.86 -0.74
C THR A 145 6.14 -3.42 0.56
N SER A 146 5.84 -4.70 0.56
CA SER A 146 5.46 -5.42 1.77
C SER A 146 6.72 -6.05 2.37
N GLY A 147 7.32 -5.38 3.35
CA GLY A 147 8.52 -5.92 4.04
C GLY A 147 8.27 -7.21 4.81
N SER A 148 7.00 -7.65 4.94
CA SER A 148 6.61 -8.84 5.68
C SER A 148 5.36 -9.51 5.11
N GLY A 149 5.35 -10.83 5.07
CA GLY A 149 4.18 -11.67 4.78
C GLY A 149 3.27 -11.90 5.98
N GLN A 150 3.59 -11.36 7.15
CA GLN A 150 2.81 -11.51 8.38
C GLN A 150 1.38 -10.97 8.21
N PRO A 151 0.36 -11.68 8.71
CA PRO A 151 -1.01 -11.19 8.73
C PRO A 151 -1.12 -9.81 9.40
N GLY A 152 -1.84 -8.89 8.74
CA GLY A 152 -2.04 -7.52 9.26
C GLY A 152 -0.80 -6.60 9.21
N SER A 153 0.36 -7.05 8.69
CA SER A 153 1.55 -6.20 8.56
C SER A 153 1.37 -5.03 7.60
N THR A 154 2.09 -3.94 7.86
CA THR A 154 2.11 -2.73 7.01
C THR A 154 2.82 -2.97 5.68
N SER A 155 2.43 -2.18 4.69
CA SER A 155 3.22 -1.98 3.47
C SER A 155 3.71 -0.54 3.42
N THR A 156 4.88 -0.35 2.85
CA THR A 156 5.43 0.97 2.57
C THR A 156 4.96 1.43 1.20
N ILE A 157 4.30 2.58 1.13
CA ILE A 157 3.81 3.16 -0.12
C ILE A 157 4.68 4.35 -0.49
N ARG A 158 5.14 4.40 -1.74
CA ARG A 158 5.93 5.52 -2.27
C ARG A 158 5.37 5.93 -3.62
N VAL A 159 5.03 7.22 -3.74
CA VAL A 159 4.61 7.82 -5.00
C VAL A 159 5.78 8.61 -5.58
N ARG A 160 6.32 8.14 -6.73
CA ARG A 160 7.46 8.76 -7.41
C ARG A 160 8.74 8.85 -6.55
N GLY A 161 8.99 7.79 -5.76
CA GLY A 161 10.16 7.67 -4.89
C GLY A 161 10.02 8.38 -3.54
N ILE A 162 11.11 8.50 -2.81
CA ILE A 162 11.21 9.08 -1.47
C ILE A 162 11.43 10.59 -1.59
N SER A 163 10.68 11.39 -0.84
CA SER A 163 10.73 12.86 -0.91
C SER A 163 11.44 13.52 0.27
N SER A 164 11.59 12.83 1.39
CA SER A 164 12.27 13.37 2.57
C SER A 164 13.16 12.32 3.23
N ILE A 165 14.17 12.76 3.98
CA ILE A 165 15.08 11.89 4.74
C ILE A 165 14.50 11.59 6.13
N ASN A 166 14.05 12.62 6.85
CA ASN A 166 13.61 12.50 8.25
C ASN A 166 12.13 12.81 8.46
N ALA A 167 11.48 13.53 7.53
CA ALA A 167 10.03 13.69 7.57
C ALA A 167 9.33 12.48 6.91
N GLY A 168 8.05 12.32 7.19
CA GLY A 168 7.27 11.21 6.65
C GLY A 168 7.22 11.18 5.12
N ASN A 169 7.21 9.99 4.56
CA ASN A 169 7.21 9.73 3.11
C ASN A 169 5.96 9.01 2.62
N GLU A 170 5.01 8.69 3.51
CA GLU A 170 3.75 8.06 3.14
C GLU A 170 2.81 9.08 2.47
N PRO A 171 2.05 8.67 1.44
CA PRO A 171 1.05 9.52 0.82
C PRO A 171 -0.10 9.80 1.79
N LEU A 172 -0.78 10.94 1.56
CA LEU A 172 -2.00 11.26 2.29
C LEU A 172 -3.14 10.36 1.84
N TRP A 173 -3.79 9.69 2.78
CA TRP A 173 -5.03 8.97 2.52
C TRP A 173 -6.23 9.89 2.74
N VAL A 174 -7.16 9.87 1.78
CA VAL A 174 -8.41 10.61 1.82
C VAL A 174 -9.56 9.65 1.50
N VAL A 175 -10.46 9.45 2.45
CA VAL A 175 -11.62 8.55 2.29
C VAL A 175 -12.88 9.40 2.19
N ASP A 176 -13.62 9.27 1.11
CA ASP A 176 -14.85 10.03 0.83
C ASP A 176 -14.69 11.55 1.00
N GLY A 177 -13.49 12.06 0.65
CA GLY A 177 -13.14 13.49 0.73
C GLY A 177 -12.57 13.94 2.07
N ILE A 178 -12.45 13.06 3.06
CA ILE A 178 -11.90 13.37 4.38
C ILE A 178 -10.48 12.80 4.50
N PRO A 179 -9.47 13.61 4.83
CA PRO A 179 -8.15 13.14 5.20
C PRO A 179 -8.21 12.27 6.45
N VAL A 180 -7.63 11.07 6.38
CA VAL A 180 -7.62 10.11 7.49
C VAL A 180 -6.23 9.99 8.10
N MET A 181 -6.18 9.56 9.35
CA MET A 181 -4.94 9.26 10.05
C MET A 181 -4.23 8.09 9.37
N ALA A 182 -2.96 8.32 9.04
CA ALA A 182 -2.09 7.33 8.43
C ALA A 182 -0.94 7.02 9.39
N GLY A 183 -0.52 5.78 9.46
CA GLY A 183 0.58 5.34 10.30
C GLY A 183 0.28 4.05 11.03
N ASP A 184 1.23 3.63 11.83
CA ASP A 184 1.11 2.50 12.72
C ASP A 184 0.67 2.98 14.10
N PHE A 185 -0.48 2.52 14.55
CA PHE A 185 -1.03 2.86 15.87
C PHE A 185 -0.76 1.78 16.91
N ARG A 186 -0.26 0.60 16.51
CA ARG A 186 0.04 -0.48 17.44
C ARG A 186 1.32 -0.18 18.21
N GLN A 187 1.31 -0.50 19.50
CA GLN A 187 2.40 -0.20 20.40
C GLN A 187 3.44 -1.32 20.50
N LEU A 188 3.08 -2.54 20.06
CA LEU A 188 3.96 -3.70 20.09
C LEU A 188 4.73 -3.91 18.77
N SER A 189 4.83 -2.90 17.93
CA SER A 189 5.63 -2.98 16.72
C SER A 189 7.11 -3.04 17.05
N ASN A 190 7.67 -4.24 17.07
CA ASN A 190 9.11 -4.40 17.11
C ASN A 190 9.74 -3.88 15.82
N ALA A 191 10.84 -3.17 15.96
CA ALA A 191 11.55 -2.46 14.91
C ALA A 191 11.57 -3.21 13.57
N GLY A 192 10.87 -2.70 12.59
CA GLY A 192 10.91 -3.15 11.20
C GLY A 192 9.84 -4.15 10.74
N VAL A 193 9.04 -4.72 11.62
CA VAL A 193 8.06 -5.76 11.20
C VAL A 193 6.75 -5.64 11.95
N GLY A 194 5.76 -5.06 11.36
CA GLY A 194 4.41 -5.37 11.78
C GLY A 194 3.61 -4.30 12.42
N GLY A 195 3.89 -3.08 12.16
CA GLY A 195 2.92 -2.03 12.41
C GLY A 195 1.59 -2.30 11.70
N GLY A 196 0.49 -1.84 12.24
CA GLY A 196 -0.82 -1.89 11.60
C GLY A 196 -0.90 -0.89 10.46
N SER A 197 -1.17 -1.35 9.23
CA SER A 197 -1.39 -0.44 8.10
C SER A 197 -2.59 0.45 8.36
N SER A 198 -2.44 1.76 8.09
CA SER A 198 -3.55 2.72 8.11
C SER A 198 -4.73 2.33 7.22
N SER A 199 -4.52 1.45 6.24
CA SER A 199 -5.57 0.95 5.34
C SER A 199 -6.25 -0.33 5.82
N THR A 200 -5.78 -0.95 6.91
CA THR A 200 -6.39 -2.20 7.42
C THR A 200 -7.80 -2.02 7.95
N PHE A 201 -8.20 -0.81 8.35
CA PHE A 201 -9.57 -0.54 8.80
C PHE A 201 -10.59 -0.53 7.66
N LEU A 202 -10.15 -0.38 6.41
CA LEU A 202 -11.03 -0.39 5.24
C LEU A 202 -11.30 -1.82 4.79
N ASN A 203 -12.57 -2.16 4.62
CA ASN A 203 -12.94 -3.36 3.89
C ASN A 203 -12.77 -3.11 2.39
N PRO A 204 -11.88 -3.84 1.67
CA PRO A 204 -11.69 -3.67 0.24
C PRO A 204 -12.97 -3.77 -0.60
N ASN A 205 -13.92 -4.59 -0.15
CA ASN A 205 -15.18 -4.76 -0.85
C ASN A 205 -16.14 -3.56 -0.74
N ASP A 206 -15.92 -2.65 0.24
CA ASP A 206 -16.66 -1.39 0.37
C ASP A 206 -16.15 -0.30 -0.57
N ILE A 207 -15.02 -0.50 -1.23
CA ILE A 207 -14.39 0.48 -2.09
C ILE A 207 -15.03 0.42 -3.48
N GLU A 208 -15.35 1.57 -4.05
CA GLU A 208 -15.79 1.73 -5.44
C GLU A 208 -14.58 1.99 -6.36
N SER A 209 -13.70 2.90 -5.95
CA SER A 209 -12.47 3.21 -6.68
C SER A 209 -11.38 3.78 -5.78
N ILE A 210 -10.12 3.61 -6.22
CA ILE A 210 -8.95 4.25 -5.61
C ILE A 210 -8.26 5.05 -6.69
N THR A 211 -8.04 6.34 -6.41
CA THR A 211 -7.38 7.26 -7.32
C THR A 211 -6.13 7.83 -6.66
N VAL A 212 -5.00 7.82 -7.35
CA VAL A 212 -3.74 8.39 -6.86
C VAL A 212 -3.42 9.67 -7.62
N LEU A 213 -3.30 10.78 -6.87
CA LEU A 213 -2.87 12.08 -7.35
C LEU A 213 -1.35 12.16 -7.19
N LYS A 214 -0.62 12.24 -8.31
CA LYS A 214 0.84 12.07 -8.31
C LYS A 214 1.62 13.36 -8.52
N ASP A 215 0.98 14.41 -8.99
CA ASP A 215 1.62 15.70 -9.27
C ASP A 215 1.01 16.87 -8.49
N ALA A 216 1.67 18.01 -8.56
CA ALA A 216 1.25 19.17 -7.81
C ALA A 216 -0.10 19.74 -8.30
N ALA A 217 -0.44 19.70 -9.59
CA ALA A 217 -1.71 20.22 -10.08
C ALA A 217 -2.90 19.43 -9.54
N ALA A 218 -2.77 18.11 -9.48
CA ALA A 218 -3.81 17.24 -8.93
C ALA A 218 -3.87 17.30 -7.39
N ALA A 219 -2.74 17.44 -6.70
CA ALA A 219 -2.61 17.22 -5.25
C ALA A 219 -2.54 18.52 -4.41
N SER A 220 -2.23 19.68 -5.01
CA SER A 220 -1.96 20.93 -4.26
C SER A 220 -3.12 21.45 -3.42
N VAL A 221 -4.35 21.09 -3.76
CA VAL A 221 -5.53 21.44 -2.96
C VAL A 221 -5.49 20.82 -1.56
N TYR A 222 -4.76 19.71 -1.39
CA TYR A 222 -4.47 19.09 -0.10
C TYR A 222 -3.21 19.68 0.59
N GLY A 223 -2.54 20.62 -0.07
CA GLY A 223 -1.52 21.50 0.48
C GLY A 223 -0.29 20.81 1.02
N SER A 224 0.02 21.14 2.26
CA SER A 224 1.22 20.69 2.96
C SER A 224 1.30 19.18 3.22
N ARG A 225 0.18 18.47 3.16
CA ARG A 225 0.14 17.00 3.36
C ARG A 225 0.27 16.21 2.07
N ALA A 226 0.33 16.92 0.92
CA ALA A 226 0.30 16.30 -0.41
C ALA A 226 1.68 16.12 -1.07
N ALA A 227 2.76 16.43 -0.37
CA ALA A 227 4.13 16.31 -0.89
C ALA A 227 4.47 14.91 -1.41
N ASN A 228 3.92 13.89 -0.76
CA ASN A 228 4.15 12.48 -1.07
C ASN A 228 3.08 11.87 -1.98
N GLY A 229 2.20 12.72 -2.58
CA GLY A 229 1.02 12.29 -3.32
C GLY A 229 -0.19 12.07 -2.41
N VAL A 230 -1.36 11.85 -3.03
CA VAL A 230 -2.62 11.63 -2.31
C VAL A 230 -3.32 10.40 -2.87
N ILE A 231 -3.78 9.53 -1.98
CA ILE A 231 -4.58 8.35 -2.30
C ILE A 231 -6.03 8.66 -1.93
N LEU A 232 -6.87 8.85 -2.94
CA LEU A 232 -8.30 9.09 -2.78
C LEU A 232 -9.03 7.75 -2.83
N VAL A 233 -9.73 7.40 -1.77
CA VAL A 233 -10.58 6.22 -1.69
C VAL A 233 -12.03 6.70 -1.76
N THR A 234 -12.74 6.25 -2.78
CA THR A 234 -14.19 6.45 -2.88
C THR A 234 -14.86 5.15 -2.46
N THR A 235 -15.76 5.23 -1.48
CA THR A 235 -16.50 4.06 -1.02
C THR A 235 -17.85 3.95 -1.71
N LYS A 236 -18.42 2.72 -1.73
CA LYS A 236 -19.71 2.46 -2.34
C LYS A 236 -20.82 3.27 -1.67
N SER A 237 -21.69 3.85 -2.48
CA SER A 237 -22.85 4.61 -2.06
C SER A 237 -24.14 3.94 -2.48
N GLY A 238 -25.25 4.35 -1.87
CA GLY A 238 -26.58 3.90 -2.23
C GLY A 238 -26.98 4.34 -3.64
N LYS A 239 -27.65 3.46 -4.37
CA LYS A 239 -28.23 3.77 -5.68
C LYS A 239 -29.77 3.76 -5.58
N ALA A 240 -30.43 4.64 -6.32
CA ALA A 240 -31.89 4.60 -6.43
C ALA A 240 -32.32 3.27 -7.06
N GLY A 241 -33.30 2.60 -6.46
CA GLY A 241 -33.79 1.29 -6.92
C GLY A 241 -34.22 0.41 -5.74
N LYS A 242 -34.67 -0.81 -6.05
CA LYS A 242 -35.02 -1.80 -5.05
C LYS A 242 -33.80 -2.20 -4.23
N ALA A 243 -34.01 -2.55 -2.97
CA ALA A 243 -32.97 -3.07 -2.12
C ALA A 243 -32.33 -4.33 -2.74
N ARG A 244 -31.00 -4.34 -2.84
CA ARG A 244 -30.19 -5.47 -3.28
C ARG A 244 -29.29 -5.90 -2.13
N PHE A 245 -29.30 -7.17 -1.83
CA PHE A 245 -28.43 -7.77 -0.84
C PHE A 245 -27.36 -8.60 -1.56
N THR A 246 -26.13 -8.53 -1.07
CA THR A 246 -25.03 -9.37 -1.56
C THR A 246 -24.34 -10.00 -0.37
N ALA A 247 -24.17 -11.32 -0.41
CA ALA A 247 -23.39 -12.07 0.55
C ALA A 247 -22.16 -12.68 -0.12
N ARG A 248 -21.02 -12.63 0.57
CA ARG A 248 -19.74 -13.20 0.13
C ARG A 248 -19.16 -14.09 1.21
N ALA A 249 -18.59 -15.21 0.78
CA ALA A 249 -17.81 -16.07 1.64
C ALA A 249 -16.54 -16.51 0.90
N LYS A 250 -15.39 -16.42 1.57
CA LYS A 250 -14.07 -16.86 1.07
C LYS A 250 -13.43 -17.75 2.12
N TYR A 251 -12.80 -18.81 1.66
CA TYR A 251 -11.94 -19.66 2.49
C TYR A 251 -10.69 -20.03 1.73
N GLY A 252 -9.55 -19.98 2.39
CA GLY A 252 -8.26 -20.29 1.79
C GLY A 252 -7.28 -20.91 2.75
N VAL A 253 -6.26 -21.50 2.17
CA VAL A 253 -5.10 -22.03 2.89
C VAL A 253 -3.84 -21.32 2.43
N GLN A 254 -2.87 -21.15 3.32
CA GLN A 254 -1.63 -20.47 3.02
C GLN A 254 -0.41 -21.21 3.56
N GLN A 255 0.69 -21.06 2.84
CA GLN A 255 1.98 -21.69 3.16
C GLN A 255 3.11 -20.72 2.89
N LEU A 256 4.25 -20.87 3.57
CA LEU A 256 5.47 -20.13 3.25
C LEU A 256 5.88 -20.37 1.79
N ILE A 257 6.36 -19.32 1.15
CA ILE A 257 7.15 -19.44 -0.07
C ILE A 257 8.52 -19.93 0.36
N ASN A 258 8.81 -21.18 0.09
CA ASN A 258 10.08 -21.81 0.40
C ASN A 258 10.82 -22.12 -0.91
N ASP A 259 12.02 -21.59 -1.08
CA ASP A 259 12.92 -22.08 -2.12
C ASP A 259 13.52 -23.40 -1.64
N LYS A 260 13.13 -24.49 -2.30
CA LYS A 260 13.61 -25.86 -1.99
C LYS A 260 15.13 -26.00 -2.05
N ASN A 261 15.83 -25.06 -2.65
CA ASN A 261 17.28 -25.05 -2.78
C ASN A 261 17.99 -24.60 -1.49
N TRP A 262 17.26 -23.91 -0.59
CA TRP A 262 17.81 -23.32 0.63
C TRP A 262 17.08 -23.87 1.85
N ARG A 263 17.61 -24.94 2.44
CA ARG A 263 17.12 -25.57 3.66
C ARG A 263 18.23 -25.62 4.72
N PRO A 264 17.89 -25.76 6.02
CA PRO A 264 18.89 -26.06 7.04
C PRO A 264 19.60 -27.37 6.73
N LEU A 265 20.84 -27.52 7.18
CA LEU A 265 21.57 -28.78 7.08
C LEU A 265 20.89 -29.82 7.94
N THR A 266 20.86 -31.04 7.43
CA THR A 266 20.52 -32.24 8.25
C THR A 266 21.61 -32.50 9.28
N GLY A 267 21.31 -33.33 10.29
CA GLY A 267 22.29 -33.65 11.32
C GLY A 267 23.60 -34.22 10.78
N SER A 268 23.53 -35.15 9.82
CA SER A 268 24.72 -35.73 9.19
C SER A 268 25.49 -34.68 8.35
N GLU A 269 24.80 -33.91 7.53
CA GLU A 269 25.46 -32.85 6.75
C GLU A 269 26.15 -31.82 7.64
N LEU A 270 25.54 -31.45 8.76
CA LEU A 270 26.14 -30.48 9.70
C LEU A 270 27.35 -31.07 10.42
N ILE A 271 27.32 -32.36 10.83
CA ILE A 271 28.47 -33.04 11.41
C ILE A 271 29.64 -33.07 10.41
N ASP A 272 29.39 -33.44 9.17
CA ASP A 272 30.41 -33.46 8.12
C ASP A 272 30.98 -32.07 7.87
N TYR A 273 30.13 -31.04 7.78
CA TYR A 273 30.57 -29.65 7.64
C TYR A 273 31.45 -29.18 8.80
N ARG A 274 31.07 -29.47 10.04
CA ARG A 274 31.84 -29.14 11.25
C ARG A 274 33.17 -29.86 11.31
N ARG A 275 33.20 -31.11 10.91
CA ARG A 275 34.44 -31.91 10.84
C ARG A 275 35.42 -31.30 9.84
N VAL A 276 34.96 -30.96 8.65
CA VAL A 276 35.78 -30.25 7.66
C VAL A 276 36.31 -28.93 8.20
N ALA A 277 35.48 -28.19 8.92
CA ALA A 277 35.88 -26.92 9.51
C ALA A 277 36.91 -27.06 10.63
N ALA A 278 36.79 -28.10 11.48
CA ALA A 278 37.76 -28.43 12.51
C ALA A 278 39.11 -28.83 11.90
N ILE A 279 39.11 -29.72 10.93
CA ILE A 279 40.34 -30.16 10.22
C ILE A 279 41.04 -28.93 9.57
N ASN A 280 40.30 -28.05 8.92
CA ASN A 280 40.84 -26.86 8.31
C ASN A 280 41.40 -25.84 9.34
N ALA A 281 40.94 -25.90 10.57
CA ALA A 281 41.46 -25.14 11.71
C ALA A 281 42.69 -25.80 12.39
N GLY A 282 43.05 -27.01 11.99
CA GLY A 282 44.16 -27.78 12.57
C GLY A 282 43.76 -28.57 13.81
N HIS A 283 42.50 -28.88 14.01
CA HIS A 283 41.90 -29.66 15.10
C HIS A 283 41.56 -31.07 14.63
N ASP A 284 41.51 -32.01 15.58
CA ASP A 284 41.05 -33.37 15.31
C ASP A 284 39.57 -33.51 15.72
N PRO A 285 38.63 -33.54 14.76
CA PRO A 285 37.20 -33.60 15.04
C PRO A 285 36.77 -34.97 15.62
N TYR A 286 37.65 -35.92 15.67
CA TYR A 286 37.40 -37.29 16.22
C TYR A 286 37.98 -37.49 17.63
N ASP A 287 38.78 -36.56 18.11
CA ASP A 287 39.29 -36.56 19.48
C ASP A 287 38.24 -36.00 20.45
N PRO A 288 37.71 -36.80 21.41
CA PRO A 288 36.72 -36.34 22.38
C PRO A 288 37.20 -35.20 23.29
N THR A 289 38.50 -34.93 23.33
CA THR A 289 39.06 -33.83 24.13
C THR A 289 39.22 -32.52 23.33
N ASP A 290 39.04 -32.57 22.02
CA ASP A 290 39.13 -31.39 21.18
C ASP A 290 37.84 -30.53 21.30
N GLN A 291 38.04 -29.24 21.40
CA GLN A 291 36.90 -28.29 21.53
C GLN A 291 35.92 -28.27 20.35
N TYR A 292 36.32 -28.81 19.19
CA TYR A 292 35.47 -28.94 18.00
C TYR A 292 35.01 -30.35 17.72
N TYR A 293 35.21 -31.28 18.70
CA TYR A 293 34.69 -32.62 18.61
C TYR A 293 33.19 -32.62 18.39
N THR A 294 32.76 -33.31 17.35
CA THR A 294 31.32 -33.43 17.00
C THR A 294 31.02 -34.93 16.77
N PRO A 295 30.53 -35.64 17.79
CA PRO A 295 30.28 -37.07 17.69
C PRO A 295 28.99 -37.38 16.92
N GLU A 296 28.96 -38.52 16.23
CA GLU A 296 27.75 -39.05 15.59
C GLU A 296 26.66 -39.45 16.58
N THR A 297 27.03 -39.73 17.81
CA THR A 297 26.11 -40.07 18.91
C THR A 297 25.08 -38.97 19.19
N LEU A 298 25.34 -37.71 18.77
CA LEU A 298 24.34 -36.63 18.80
C LEU A 298 23.08 -36.98 18.00
N LEU A 299 23.17 -37.88 17.01
CA LEU A 299 22.04 -38.30 16.21
C LEU A 299 21.27 -39.50 16.77
N GLU A 300 21.80 -40.19 17.80
CA GLU A 300 21.20 -41.40 18.38
C GLU A 300 19.82 -41.10 19.01
N ASN A 301 19.65 -39.94 19.57
CA ASN A 301 18.36 -39.48 20.14
C ASN A 301 17.39 -38.93 19.10
N GLY A 302 17.70 -39.08 17.81
CA GLY A 302 16.91 -38.56 16.69
C GLY A 302 17.27 -37.11 16.30
N THR A 303 16.55 -36.57 15.32
CA THR A 303 16.75 -35.23 14.83
C THR A 303 15.43 -34.47 14.76
N THR A 304 15.47 -33.19 15.13
CA THR A 304 14.32 -32.27 15.05
C THR A 304 14.33 -31.57 13.71
N ASN A 305 13.20 -31.58 13.00
CA ASN A 305 12.98 -30.75 11.84
C ASN A 305 12.33 -29.43 12.28
N TRP A 306 13.15 -28.45 12.69
CA TRP A 306 12.70 -27.18 13.21
C TRP A 306 11.82 -26.39 12.23
N TYR A 307 12.03 -26.53 10.92
CA TYR A 307 11.14 -25.94 9.90
C TYR A 307 9.70 -26.48 10.07
N LYS A 308 9.54 -27.79 10.24
CA LYS A 308 8.23 -28.42 10.40
C LYS A 308 7.57 -28.09 11.74
N GLU A 309 8.37 -28.03 12.82
CA GLU A 309 7.87 -27.78 14.17
C GLU A 309 7.42 -26.32 14.37
N LEU A 310 8.06 -25.36 13.68
CA LEU A 310 7.74 -23.93 13.80
C LEU A 310 6.70 -23.44 12.81
N THR A 311 6.42 -24.20 11.74
CA THR A 311 5.49 -23.77 10.69
C THR A 311 4.22 -24.63 10.62
N ARG A 312 3.15 -24.03 10.15
CA ARG A 312 1.87 -24.70 9.89
C ARG A 312 1.27 -24.25 8.54
N VAL A 313 0.24 -24.96 8.10
CA VAL A 313 -0.64 -24.46 7.04
C VAL A 313 -1.59 -23.46 7.70
N GLY A 314 -1.44 -22.18 7.34
CA GLY A 314 -2.33 -21.13 7.83
C GLY A 314 -3.68 -21.13 7.08
N SER A 315 -4.67 -20.46 7.66
CA SER A 315 -6.00 -20.32 7.08
C SER A 315 -6.38 -18.85 6.86
N LEU A 316 -7.21 -18.61 5.84
CA LEU A 316 -7.77 -17.29 5.53
C LEU A 316 -9.29 -17.44 5.35
N GLN A 317 -10.06 -16.61 6.06
CA GLN A 317 -11.52 -16.62 6.00
C GLN A 317 -12.04 -15.19 5.86
N GLU A 318 -13.07 -15.00 5.04
CA GLU A 318 -13.75 -13.71 4.90
C GLU A 318 -15.23 -13.95 4.65
N TYR A 319 -16.06 -13.30 5.44
CA TYR A 319 -17.53 -13.34 5.34
C TYR A 319 -18.04 -11.91 5.30
N GLU A 320 -18.89 -11.60 4.35
CA GLU A 320 -19.45 -10.27 4.16
C GLU A 320 -20.90 -10.34 3.77
N ILE A 321 -21.68 -9.40 4.27
CA ILE A 321 -23.01 -9.06 3.79
C ILE A 321 -23.09 -7.57 3.53
N ASN A 322 -23.70 -7.17 2.40
CA ASN A 322 -24.00 -5.77 2.15
C ASN A 322 -25.39 -5.60 1.57
N ALA A 323 -25.95 -4.41 1.76
CA ALA A 323 -27.24 -3.99 1.25
C ALA A 323 -27.13 -2.61 0.62
N THR A 324 -27.66 -2.43 -0.58
CA THR A 324 -27.75 -1.15 -1.26
C THR A 324 -29.15 -0.92 -1.79
N GLY A 325 -29.63 0.31 -1.74
CA GLY A 325 -30.95 0.66 -2.23
C GLY A 325 -31.26 2.13 -2.02
N GLY A 326 -32.48 2.53 -2.43
CA GLY A 326 -32.92 3.89 -2.21
C GLY A 326 -34.00 4.37 -3.16
N THR A 327 -34.31 5.63 -3.02
CA THR A 327 -35.20 6.41 -3.86
C THR A 327 -34.45 7.67 -4.29
N ASN A 328 -35.07 8.54 -5.13
CA ASN A 328 -34.48 9.85 -5.45
C ASN A 328 -34.40 10.79 -4.23
N LYS A 329 -35.05 10.46 -3.10
CA LYS A 329 -34.99 11.27 -1.88
C LYS A 329 -34.02 10.76 -0.83
N ALA A 330 -33.75 9.45 -0.83
CA ALA A 330 -32.85 8.83 0.13
C ALA A 330 -32.22 7.60 -0.50
N SER A 331 -30.93 7.45 -0.38
CA SER A 331 -30.20 6.25 -0.75
C SER A 331 -29.27 5.79 0.36
N TYR A 332 -29.02 4.49 0.43
CA TYR A 332 -28.19 3.90 1.45
C TYR A 332 -27.35 2.75 0.92
N TYR A 333 -26.18 2.62 1.51
CA TYR A 333 -25.31 1.45 1.44
C TYR A 333 -24.95 1.05 2.87
N ALA A 334 -25.09 -0.23 3.20
CA ALA A 334 -24.65 -0.77 4.49
C ALA A 334 -23.91 -2.09 4.27
N SER A 335 -22.83 -2.31 4.99
CA SER A 335 -22.05 -3.55 4.96
C SER A 335 -21.61 -3.97 6.34
N ALA A 336 -21.41 -5.29 6.52
CA ALA A 336 -20.73 -5.87 7.66
C ALA A 336 -19.83 -7.00 7.15
N ALA A 337 -18.59 -7.06 7.64
CA ALA A 337 -17.62 -8.07 7.22
C ALA A 337 -16.80 -8.57 8.41
N TYR A 338 -16.46 -9.84 8.38
CA TYR A 338 -15.49 -10.48 9.24
C TYR A 338 -14.38 -11.08 8.40
N HIS A 339 -13.14 -10.78 8.75
CA HIS A 339 -11.93 -11.30 8.14
C HIS A 339 -11.07 -11.97 9.22
N SER A 340 -10.55 -13.14 8.94
CA SER A 340 -9.60 -13.85 9.81
C SER A 340 -8.48 -14.43 8.97
N ASN A 341 -7.26 -14.26 9.45
CA ASN A 341 -6.04 -14.75 8.80
C ASN A 341 -5.12 -15.36 9.85
N GLU A 342 -5.09 -16.67 9.88
CA GLU A 342 -4.19 -17.45 10.73
C GLU A 342 -2.86 -17.63 10.01
N GLY A 343 -1.77 -17.14 10.62
CA GLY A 343 -0.43 -17.13 10.01
C GLY A 343 0.19 -18.52 9.88
N VAL A 344 1.25 -18.60 9.10
CA VAL A 344 2.00 -19.83 8.85
C VAL A 344 2.98 -20.18 9.96
N PHE A 345 3.28 -19.27 10.88
CA PHE A 345 3.97 -19.53 12.14
C PHE A 345 2.96 -19.59 13.29
N HIS A 346 3.27 -20.38 14.31
CA HIS A 346 2.45 -20.45 15.52
C HIS A 346 2.43 -19.10 16.26
N GLY A 347 1.31 -18.76 16.90
CA GLY A 347 1.16 -17.53 17.68
C GLY A 347 0.99 -16.25 16.84
N ILE A 348 0.92 -16.37 15.52
CA ILE A 348 0.73 -15.21 14.62
C ILE A 348 -0.63 -15.33 13.93
N ASP A 349 -1.50 -14.36 14.18
CA ASP A 349 -2.82 -14.29 13.57
C ASP A 349 -3.36 -12.86 13.58
N TYR A 350 -4.38 -12.64 12.76
CA TYR A 350 -5.06 -11.35 12.62
C TYR A 350 -6.52 -11.58 12.31
N SER A 351 -7.41 -10.91 13.05
CA SER A 351 -8.82 -10.86 12.72
C SER A 351 -9.35 -9.44 12.70
N ARG A 352 -10.39 -9.19 11.91
CA ARG A 352 -11.05 -7.89 11.82
C ARG A 352 -12.55 -8.07 11.61
N PHE A 353 -13.32 -7.36 12.40
CA PHE A 353 -14.72 -7.05 12.13
C PHE A 353 -14.80 -5.61 11.61
N SER A 354 -15.61 -5.38 10.58
CA SER A 354 -15.86 -4.04 10.05
C SER A 354 -17.33 -3.85 9.67
N ALA A 355 -17.85 -2.65 9.87
CA ALA A 355 -19.19 -2.27 9.47
C ALA A 355 -19.18 -0.86 8.88
N ARG A 356 -19.92 -0.65 7.79
CA ARG A 356 -20.04 0.64 7.12
C ARG A 356 -21.49 0.99 6.85
N VAL A 357 -21.83 2.28 7.00
CA VAL A 357 -23.13 2.83 6.60
C VAL A 357 -22.88 4.15 5.87
N ASN A 358 -23.30 4.22 4.62
CA ASN A 358 -23.29 5.43 3.81
C ASN A 358 -24.73 5.78 3.44
N SER A 359 -25.15 7.02 3.68
CA SER A 359 -26.49 7.49 3.37
C SER A 359 -26.47 8.88 2.79
N ASP A 360 -27.37 9.13 1.84
CA ASP A 360 -27.58 10.43 1.21
C ASP A 360 -29.06 10.76 1.23
N PHE A 361 -29.39 12.03 1.53
CA PHE A 361 -30.77 12.50 1.68
C PHE A 361 -30.97 13.80 0.88
N GLN A 362 -31.95 13.85 -0.01
CA GLN A 362 -32.40 15.06 -0.67
C GLN A 362 -33.47 15.70 0.22
N LEU A 363 -33.09 16.60 1.12
CA LEU A 363 -34.00 17.24 2.09
C LEU A 363 -34.94 18.22 1.42
N LEU A 364 -34.40 19.05 0.50
CA LEU A 364 -35.12 19.97 -0.36
C LEU A 364 -34.52 19.88 -1.77
N LYS A 365 -35.19 20.44 -2.79
CA LYS A 365 -34.61 20.47 -4.15
C LYS A 365 -33.22 21.13 -4.19
N SER A 366 -32.99 22.11 -3.30
CA SER A 366 -31.73 22.84 -3.18
C SER A 366 -30.82 22.36 -2.05
N LEU A 367 -31.27 21.39 -1.22
CA LEU A 367 -30.54 21.00 -0.01
C LEU A 367 -30.37 19.48 0.05
N LYS A 368 -29.13 19.03 0.03
CA LYS A 368 -28.72 17.64 0.19
C LYS A 368 -27.93 17.48 1.48
N SER A 369 -28.10 16.36 2.16
CA SER A 369 -27.28 15.95 3.31
C SER A 369 -26.85 14.50 3.16
N GLY A 370 -25.79 14.11 3.82
CA GLY A 370 -25.40 12.70 3.91
C GLY A 370 -24.51 12.43 5.08
N ALA A 371 -24.41 11.15 5.40
CA ALA A 371 -23.58 10.65 6.47
C ALA A 371 -22.78 9.42 6.02
N ARG A 372 -21.56 9.29 6.51
CA ARG A 372 -20.65 8.19 6.27
C ARG A 372 -20.12 7.73 7.62
N PHE A 373 -20.31 6.47 7.94
CA PHE A 373 -19.79 5.88 9.16
C PHE A 373 -19.08 4.57 8.85
N ASN A 374 -17.93 4.39 9.43
CA ASN A 374 -17.14 3.17 9.37
C ASN A 374 -16.69 2.80 10.78
N LEU A 375 -16.96 1.59 11.20
CA LEU A 375 -16.48 1.00 12.44
C LEU A 375 -15.59 -0.18 12.12
N SER A 376 -14.47 -0.29 12.80
CA SER A 376 -13.57 -1.42 12.67
C SER A 376 -13.05 -1.82 14.05
N TYR A 377 -13.01 -3.12 14.29
CA TYR A 377 -12.31 -3.75 15.41
C TYR A 377 -11.35 -4.77 14.85
N SER A 378 -10.09 -4.71 15.22
CA SER A 378 -9.11 -5.74 14.89
C SER A 378 -8.43 -6.30 16.12
N ASP A 379 -8.09 -7.58 16.05
CA ASP A 379 -7.35 -8.33 17.06
C ASP A 379 -6.15 -8.98 16.38
N SER A 380 -4.95 -8.67 16.81
CA SER A 380 -3.70 -9.08 16.18
C SER A 380 -2.76 -9.70 17.20
N ASN A 381 -2.35 -10.93 16.96
CA ASN A 381 -1.24 -11.57 17.64
C ASN A 381 -0.03 -11.53 16.69
N SER A 382 1.03 -10.83 17.10
CA SER A 382 2.15 -10.55 16.19
C SER A 382 3.34 -11.48 16.38
N GLY A 383 3.48 -12.13 17.53
CA GLY A 383 4.64 -12.94 17.85
C GLY A 383 5.96 -12.12 17.82
N GLN A 384 7.07 -12.77 18.09
CA GLN A 384 8.39 -12.15 18.03
C GLN A 384 8.99 -12.33 16.62
N MET A 385 8.76 -11.36 15.75
CA MET A 385 9.28 -11.32 14.38
C MET A 385 10.18 -10.09 14.19
N GLY A 386 10.95 -10.06 13.11
CA GLY A 386 11.81 -8.91 12.79
C GLY A 386 13.21 -9.02 13.37
N ASP A 387 13.70 -7.94 13.99
CA ASP A 387 15.09 -7.84 14.46
C ASP A 387 15.43 -8.72 15.67
N LEU A 388 14.47 -9.45 16.19
CA LEU A 388 14.67 -10.39 17.32
C LEU A 388 15.12 -11.76 16.79
N PHE A 389 16.41 -11.95 16.63
CA PHE A 389 17.02 -13.15 16.06
C PHE A 389 16.52 -14.44 16.69
N TYR A 390 16.66 -14.56 17.98
CA TYR A 390 16.49 -15.82 18.70
C TYR A 390 15.04 -16.24 18.88
N SER A 391 14.15 -15.27 19.10
CA SER A 391 12.71 -15.48 19.22
C SER A 391 11.99 -15.49 17.87
N ASN A 392 12.69 -15.14 16.77
CA ASN A 392 12.13 -15.12 15.44
C ASN A 392 12.05 -16.56 14.87
N PRO A 393 10.84 -17.11 14.67
CA PRO A 393 10.70 -18.48 14.19
C PRO A 393 11.29 -18.71 12.81
N GLN A 394 11.32 -17.69 11.95
CA GLN A 394 11.90 -17.82 10.61
C GLN A 394 13.43 -17.88 10.64
N TYR A 395 14.10 -17.21 11.57
CA TYR A 395 15.53 -17.35 11.77
C TYR A 395 15.86 -18.68 12.48
N ALA A 396 15.16 -18.96 13.57
CA ALA A 396 15.37 -20.13 14.41
C ALA A 396 15.27 -21.47 13.64
N MET A 397 14.32 -21.57 12.68
CA MET A 397 14.18 -22.79 11.87
C MET A 397 15.41 -23.14 11.03
N PHE A 398 16.32 -22.18 10.80
CA PHE A 398 17.59 -22.38 10.09
C PHE A 398 18.80 -22.43 11.01
N SER A 399 18.73 -21.83 12.20
CA SER A 399 19.90 -21.68 13.10
C SER A 399 19.97 -22.73 14.19
N ILE A 400 18.84 -23.28 14.66
CA ILE A 400 18.85 -24.26 15.74
C ILE A 400 19.40 -25.61 15.24
N LEU A 401 20.17 -26.27 16.11
CA LEU A 401 20.81 -27.51 15.78
C LEU A 401 19.81 -28.65 15.56
N PRO A 402 20.01 -29.50 14.58
CA PRO A 402 19.09 -30.60 14.27
C PRO A 402 18.98 -31.67 15.34
N TRP A 403 19.98 -31.83 16.22
CA TRP A 403 19.91 -32.76 17.36
C TRP A 403 19.38 -32.14 18.66
N THR A 404 19.10 -30.82 18.68
CA THR A 404 18.43 -30.17 19.81
C THR A 404 16.95 -30.58 19.81
N PRO A 405 16.43 -31.20 20.90
CA PRO A 405 15.06 -31.67 20.96
C PRO A 405 14.10 -30.46 21.03
N PHE A 406 12.98 -30.58 20.34
CA PHE A 406 11.90 -29.56 20.35
C PHE A 406 11.17 -29.53 21.70
N LYS A 407 11.00 -30.72 22.33
CA LYS A 407 10.36 -30.91 23.62
C LYS A 407 11.22 -31.76 24.54
N ASN A 408 11.05 -31.56 25.82
CA ASN A 408 11.59 -32.41 26.88
C ASN A 408 10.86 -33.76 26.94
N GLU A 409 11.41 -34.72 27.70
CA GLU A 409 10.81 -36.07 27.87
C GLU A 409 9.44 -36.03 28.54
N ASP A 410 9.17 -35.03 29.36
CA ASP A 410 7.88 -34.82 30.04
C ASP A 410 6.82 -34.16 29.13
N GLY A 411 7.17 -33.81 27.87
CA GLY A 411 6.31 -33.20 26.87
C GLY A 411 6.25 -31.68 26.93
N SER A 412 6.91 -31.02 27.90
CA SER A 412 7.08 -29.56 27.93
C SER A 412 8.00 -29.11 26.80
N PHE A 413 7.92 -27.82 26.40
CA PHE A 413 8.84 -27.26 25.43
C PHE A 413 10.26 -27.19 26.00
N ASN A 414 11.25 -27.55 25.19
CA ASN A 414 12.64 -27.36 25.54
C ASN A 414 12.98 -25.87 25.38
N VAL A 415 13.29 -25.20 26.47
CA VAL A 415 13.76 -23.81 26.52
C VAL A 415 15.25 -23.69 26.82
N ASN A 416 15.97 -24.82 26.97
CA ASN A 416 17.41 -24.85 27.10
C ASN A 416 18.05 -25.11 25.73
N ILE A 417 18.18 -24.06 24.95
CA ILE A 417 18.71 -24.06 23.59
C ILE A 417 19.85 -23.02 23.49
N PRO A 418 21.07 -23.36 23.98
CA PRO A 418 22.18 -22.41 24.12
C PRO A 418 22.56 -21.73 22.79
N GLU A 419 22.49 -22.47 21.68
CA GLU A 419 22.76 -21.96 20.34
C GLU A 419 21.72 -20.90 19.85
N ASN A 420 20.57 -20.84 20.52
CA ASN A 420 19.53 -19.87 20.27
C ASN A 420 19.21 -19.00 21.51
N SER A 421 20.21 -18.72 22.32
CA SER A 421 20.12 -17.92 23.57
C SER A 421 19.04 -18.39 24.54
N ASP A 422 18.91 -19.70 24.68
CA ASP A 422 17.88 -20.38 25.50
C ASP A 422 16.44 -19.97 25.10
N THR A 423 16.19 -19.80 23.81
CA THR A 423 14.87 -19.42 23.29
C THR A 423 14.32 -20.49 22.34
N ASN A 424 13.07 -20.90 22.59
CA ASN A 424 12.29 -21.73 21.68
C ASN A 424 11.09 -20.93 21.17
N PRO A 425 11.07 -20.50 19.90
CA PRO A 425 9.97 -19.67 19.38
C PRO A 425 8.58 -20.31 19.45
N ALA A 426 8.50 -21.64 19.53
CA ALA A 426 7.22 -22.30 19.72
C ALA A 426 6.76 -22.24 21.19
N ALA A 427 7.68 -22.25 22.15
CA ALA A 427 7.38 -22.00 23.54
C ALA A 427 6.89 -20.56 23.74
N ASP A 428 7.59 -19.59 23.11
CA ASP A 428 7.18 -18.18 23.10
C ASP A 428 5.75 -18.03 22.54
N ALA A 429 5.47 -18.67 21.39
CA ALA A 429 4.16 -18.65 20.76
C ALA A 429 3.05 -19.30 21.61
N PHE A 430 3.39 -20.20 22.52
CA PHE A 430 2.46 -20.92 23.38
C PHE A 430 2.26 -20.27 24.75
N TYR A 431 3.33 -19.79 25.38
CA TYR A 431 3.31 -19.26 26.75
C TYR A 431 3.21 -17.74 26.81
N ASP A 432 3.74 -17.03 25.81
CA ASP A 432 3.79 -15.58 25.77
C ASP A 432 2.59 -14.97 25.06
N THR A 433 2.38 -13.70 25.28
CA THR A 433 1.32 -12.93 24.59
C THR A 433 1.91 -11.69 23.94
N TYR A 434 1.58 -11.46 22.68
CA TYR A 434 1.87 -10.24 21.91
C TYR A 434 0.60 -9.83 21.18
N ASN A 435 -0.29 -9.14 21.89
CA ASN A 435 -1.64 -8.86 21.40
C ASN A 435 -1.93 -7.37 21.34
N ASP A 436 -2.37 -6.92 20.17
CA ASP A 436 -2.89 -5.56 19.94
C ASP A 436 -4.37 -5.65 19.53
N LYS A 437 -5.22 -4.91 20.24
CA LYS A 437 -6.64 -4.70 19.91
C LYS A 437 -6.84 -3.27 19.46
N ASP A 438 -7.27 -3.08 18.23
CA ASP A 438 -7.47 -1.78 17.60
C ASP A 438 -8.96 -1.54 17.37
N TYR A 439 -9.47 -0.46 17.92
CA TYR A 439 -10.86 0.03 17.77
C TYR A 439 -10.80 1.32 16.99
N ARG A 440 -11.45 1.38 15.83
CA ARG A 440 -11.48 2.57 15.01
C ARG A 440 -12.90 2.95 14.61
N LEU A 441 -13.25 4.19 14.84
CA LEU A 441 -14.47 4.82 14.38
C LEU A 441 -14.12 5.99 13.48
N GLN A 442 -14.69 5.99 12.27
CA GLN A 442 -14.63 7.12 11.36
C GLN A 442 -16.05 7.52 11.01
N GLY A 443 -16.37 8.78 11.26
CA GLY A 443 -17.68 9.34 10.97
C GLY A 443 -17.56 10.68 10.25
N SER A 444 -18.43 10.92 9.27
CA SER A 444 -18.59 12.26 8.68
C SER A 444 -20.05 12.54 8.33
N ILE A 445 -20.40 13.81 8.43
CA ILE A 445 -21.70 14.35 8.03
C ILE A 445 -21.44 15.53 7.11
N TYR A 446 -22.20 15.62 6.03
CA TYR A 446 -22.13 16.79 5.16
C TYR A 446 -23.49 17.40 4.91
N LEU A 447 -23.49 18.69 4.64
CA LEU A 447 -24.63 19.45 4.16
C LEU A 447 -24.20 20.21 2.91
N GLU A 448 -24.96 20.05 1.82
CA GLU A 448 -24.74 20.69 0.53
C GLU A 448 -25.98 21.50 0.16
N TRP A 449 -25.80 22.81 0.00
CA TRP A 449 -26.86 23.74 -0.34
C TRP A 449 -26.59 24.43 -1.68
N LYS A 450 -27.54 24.30 -2.60
CA LYS A 450 -27.53 24.91 -3.93
C LYS A 450 -28.65 25.94 -4.04
N PRO A 451 -28.43 27.21 -3.64
CA PRO A 451 -29.43 28.27 -3.74
C PRO A 451 -29.80 28.57 -5.20
N ILE A 452 -28.85 28.48 -6.11
CA ILE A 452 -29.00 28.57 -7.56
C ILE A 452 -28.16 27.44 -8.19
N GLU A 453 -28.44 27.06 -9.44
CA GLU A 453 -27.78 25.94 -10.12
C GLU A 453 -26.24 26.06 -10.16
N GLN A 454 -25.75 27.30 -10.30
CA GLN A 454 -24.33 27.60 -10.44
C GLN A 454 -23.58 27.64 -9.10
N LEU A 455 -24.24 27.82 -7.96
CA LEU A 455 -23.60 28.08 -6.69
C LEU A 455 -23.88 26.96 -5.68
N THR A 456 -22.84 26.35 -5.18
CA THR A 456 -22.90 25.27 -4.19
C THR A 456 -22.11 25.65 -2.93
N PHE A 457 -22.77 25.58 -1.78
CA PHE A 457 -22.13 25.63 -0.47
C PHE A 457 -22.11 24.24 0.11
N LYS A 458 -20.97 23.78 0.59
CA LYS A 458 -20.85 22.49 1.25
C LYS A 458 -20.04 22.62 2.52
N THR A 459 -20.60 22.12 3.62
CA THR A 459 -19.87 21.88 4.88
C THR A 459 -19.77 20.38 5.12
N THR A 460 -18.65 19.94 5.63
CA THR A 460 -18.39 18.55 6.01
C THR A 460 -17.66 18.56 7.35
N ASP A 461 -18.24 17.89 8.33
CA ASP A 461 -17.65 17.66 9.65
C ASP A 461 -17.34 16.19 9.82
N ALA A 462 -16.14 15.87 10.24
CA ALA A 462 -15.65 14.51 10.40
C ALA A 462 -14.95 14.31 11.73
N ILE A 463 -15.12 13.12 12.28
CA ILE A 463 -14.43 12.63 13.46
C ILE A 463 -13.77 11.31 13.13
N GLU A 464 -12.54 11.15 13.56
CA GLU A 464 -11.83 9.89 13.55
C GLU A 464 -11.29 9.60 14.94
N PHE A 465 -11.61 8.42 15.45
CA PHE A 465 -11.19 7.94 16.77
C PHE A 465 -10.50 6.60 16.59
N VAL A 466 -9.28 6.50 17.13
CA VAL A 466 -8.50 5.27 17.19
C VAL A 466 -8.16 5.01 18.65
N TYR A 467 -8.43 3.79 19.12
CA TYR A 467 -8.01 3.33 20.43
C TYR A 467 -7.33 1.99 20.28
N VAL A 468 -6.10 1.90 20.76
CA VAL A 468 -5.32 0.66 20.73
C VAL A 468 -5.06 0.21 22.16
N ASP A 469 -5.35 -1.05 22.44
CA ASP A 469 -5.06 -1.74 23.70
C ASP A 469 -4.05 -2.85 23.44
N SER A 470 -2.82 -2.67 23.91
CA SER A 470 -1.68 -3.56 23.67
C SER A 470 -1.30 -4.29 24.95
N LYS A 471 -1.09 -5.60 24.82
CA LYS A 471 -0.57 -6.45 25.90
C LYS A 471 0.61 -7.27 25.39
N GLN A 472 1.77 -7.13 26.04
CA GLN A 472 2.89 -8.04 25.89
C GLN A 472 3.16 -8.70 27.25
N PHE A 473 3.19 -10.01 27.24
CA PHE A 473 3.45 -10.81 28.44
C PHE A 473 4.51 -11.86 28.09
N TRP A 474 5.60 -11.84 28.83
CA TRP A 474 6.61 -12.88 28.82
C TRP A 474 6.39 -13.79 30.02
N SER A 475 6.23 -15.06 29.77
CA SER A 475 6.00 -16.03 30.82
C SER A 475 7.28 -16.35 31.61
N ALA A 476 7.14 -16.91 32.79
CA ALA A 476 8.28 -17.38 33.57
C ALA A 476 9.01 -18.54 32.88
N GLU A 477 8.27 -19.34 32.09
CA GLU A 477 8.79 -20.48 31.33
C GLU A 477 9.77 -20.05 30.24
N THR A 478 9.51 -18.97 29.57
CA THR A 478 10.33 -18.45 28.45
C THR A 478 11.31 -17.37 28.88
N ASN A 479 11.06 -16.68 29.98
CA ASN A 479 11.86 -15.56 30.46
C ASN A 479 12.66 -15.87 31.74
N LYS A 480 13.36 -17.00 31.74
CA LYS A 480 14.34 -17.39 32.78
C LYS A 480 13.76 -17.36 34.23
N GLY A 481 12.52 -17.83 34.38
CA GLY A 481 11.83 -17.88 35.66
C GLY A 481 11.16 -16.59 36.12
N THR A 482 11.15 -15.54 35.27
CA THR A 482 10.61 -14.23 35.61
C THR A 482 9.46 -13.86 34.67
N ALA A 483 8.24 -13.78 35.15
CA ALA A 483 7.13 -13.31 34.35
C ALA A 483 7.13 -11.79 34.27
N THR A 484 6.98 -11.24 33.06
CA THR A 484 7.04 -9.80 32.80
C THR A 484 5.83 -9.35 32.00
N LEU A 485 5.22 -8.24 32.39
CA LEU A 485 4.07 -7.66 31.72
C LEU A 485 4.37 -6.25 31.22
N PHE A 486 4.05 -6.02 29.95
CA PHE A 486 3.93 -4.68 29.35
C PHE A 486 2.48 -4.46 28.97
N LYS A 487 1.90 -3.36 29.43
CA LYS A 487 0.52 -3.00 29.14
C LYS A 487 0.50 -1.56 28.66
N TYR A 488 0.00 -1.38 27.44
CA TYR A 488 -0.06 -0.06 26.79
C TYR A 488 -1.48 0.21 26.31
N TRP A 489 -1.85 1.48 26.29
CA TRP A 489 -2.95 1.92 25.47
C TRP A 489 -2.63 3.27 24.85
N SER A 490 -3.17 3.50 23.67
CA SER A 490 -3.15 4.81 23.03
C SER A 490 -4.53 5.17 22.54
N LYS A 491 -4.81 6.46 22.55
CA LYS A 491 -6.03 7.05 22.05
C LYS A 491 -5.66 8.21 21.14
N ASP A 492 -6.17 8.20 19.94
CA ASP A 492 -5.98 9.24 18.96
C ASP A 492 -7.35 9.75 18.50
N LEU A 493 -7.59 11.04 18.62
CA LEU A 493 -8.85 11.68 18.28
C LEU A 493 -8.60 12.86 17.36
N ARG A 494 -9.11 12.73 16.13
CA ARG A 494 -9.05 13.79 15.12
C ARG A 494 -10.44 14.32 14.80
N TYR A 495 -10.55 15.63 14.86
CA TYR A 495 -11.71 16.36 14.33
C TYR A 495 -11.28 17.16 13.11
N THR A 496 -12.06 17.08 12.02
CA THR A 496 -11.83 17.86 10.81
C THR A 496 -13.12 18.50 10.34
N THR A 497 -13.10 19.80 10.10
CA THR A 497 -14.19 20.54 9.44
C THR A 497 -13.69 21.12 8.12
N SER A 498 -14.50 21.02 7.07
CA SER A 498 -14.20 21.53 5.73
C SER A 498 -15.41 22.25 5.18
N ASN A 499 -15.23 23.52 4.81
CA ASN A 499 -16.26 24.41 4.29
C ASN A 499 -15.86 24.88 2.91
N THR A 500 -16.70 24.69 1.91
CA THR A 500 -16.41 25.07 0.53
C THR A 500 -17.57 25.83 -0.11
N ILE A 501 -17.22 26.77 -0.99
CA ILE A 501 -18.13 27.45 -1.90
C ILE A 501 -17.63 27.22 -3.32
N THR A 502 -18.49 26.73 -4.19
CA THR A 502 -18.17 26.44 -5.59
C THR A 502 -19.13 27.20 -6.49
N TYR A 503 -18.58 27.96 -7.44
CA TYR A 503 -19.30 28.50 -8.57
C TYR A 503 -18.91 27.73 -9.82
N ASP A 504 -19.88 27.21 -10.57
CA ASP A 504 -19.69 26.41 -11.78
C ASP A 504 -20.72 26.86 -12.84
N ASP A 505 -20.24 27.39 -13.95
CA ASP A 505 -21.12 27.88 -15.02
C ASP A 505 -20.48 27.75 -16.40
N LYS A 506 -21.36 27.75 -17.42
CA LYS A 506 -20.96 27.64 -18.82
C LYS A 506 -21.52 28.80 -19.67
N PHE A 507 -20.64 29.56 -20.27
CA PHE A 507 -20.95 30.72 -21.12
C PHE A 507 -20.56 30.43 -22.58
N GLY A 508 -21.47 29.87 -23.36
CA GLY A 508 -21.19 29.44 -24.72
C GLY A 508 -20.09 28.33 -24.76
N ALA A 509 -18.93 28.63 -25.35
CA ALA A 509 -17.80 27.72 -25.41
C ALA A 509 -16.90 27.75 -24.14
N HIS A 510 -17.16 28.69 -23.24
CA HIS A 510 -16.38 28.86 -22.01
C HIS A 510 -17.05 28.14 -20.83
N SER A 511 -16.30 27.36 -20.08
CA SER A 511 -16.73 26.75 -18.83
C SER A 511 -15.78 27.20 -17.73
N VAL A 512 -16.34 27.71 -16.64
CA VAL A 512 -15.58 28.25 -15.50
C VAL A 512 -16.07 27.61 -14.24
N ARG A 513 -15.16 27.03 -13.44
CA ARG A 513 -15.43 26.57 -12.10
C ARG A 513 -14.43 27.21 -11.14
N VAL A 514 -14.94 27.84 -10.10
CA VAL A 514 -14.13 28.43 -9.03
C VAL A 514 -14.59 27.87 -7.72
N LEU A 515 -13.64 27.33 -6.95
CA LEU A 515 -13.86 26.82 -5.60
C LEU A 515 -13.01 27.63 -4.62
N ALA A 516 -13.61 28.06 -3.53
CA ALA A 516 -12.90 28.59 -2.37
C ALA A 516 -13.26 27.74 -1.14
N GLY A 517 -12.32 27.52 -0.25
CA GLY A 517 -12.55 26.67 0.91
C GLY A 517 -11.71 27.04 2.12
N GLN A 518 -12.20 26.57 3.26
CA GLN A 518 -11.54 26.61 4.56
C GLN A 518 -11.58 25.20 5.16
N GLU A 519 -10.49 24.77 5.78
CA GLU A 519 -10.39 23.51 6.52
C GLU A 519 -9.72 23.76 7.86
N ALA A 520 -10.20 23.11 8.92
CA ALA A 520 -9.55 23.11 10.21
C ALA A 520 -9.49 21.67 10.74
N MET A 521 -8.38 21.34 11.38
CA MET A 521 -8.09 20.02 11.96
C MET A 521 -7.55 20.21 13.37
N LEU A 522 -8.04 19.39 14.29
CA LEU A 522 -7.48 19.21 15.63
C LEU A 522 -7.23 17.72 15.82
N ASP A 523 -6.03 17.38 16.25
CA ASP A 523 -5.58 16.01 16.49
C ASP A 523 -5.00 15.92 17.90
N THR A 524 -5.47 14.97 18.70
CA THR A 524 -5.07 14.76 20.09
C THR A 524 -4.66 13.32 20.27
N TYR A 525 -3.40 13.08 20.60
CA TYR A 525 -2.84 11.77 20.92
C TYR A 525 -2.53 11.67 22.40
N ASP A 526 -2.98 10.58 23.03
CA ASP A 526 -2.87 10.28 24.44
C ASP A 526 -2.38 8.82 24.60
N TYR A 527 -1.32 8.60 25.36
CA TYR A 527 -0.66 7.31 25.52
C TYR A 527 -0.29 7.06 26.97
N LEU A 528 -0.57 5.86 27.44
CA LEU A 528 -0.09 5.35 28.72
C LEU A 528 0.54 3.97 28.52
N GLY A 529 1.76 3.80 29.00
CA GLY A 529 2.48 2.54 29.06
C GLY A 529 2.84 2.16 30.47
N GLY A 530 2.81 0.85 30.75
CA GLY A 530 3.24 0.28 32.02
C GLY A 530 4.12 -0.94 31.78
N TYR A 531 5.27 -0.98 32.44
CA TYR A 531 6.19 -2.12 32.52
C TYR A 531 6.21 -2.65 33.94
N SER A 532 5.91 -3.94 34.11
CA SER A 532 5.82 -4.60 35.42
C SER A 532 6.59 -5.92 35.38
N PRO A 533 7.85 -5.95 35.87
CA PRO A 533 8.63 -7.17 35.99
C PRO A 533 8.18 -7.99 37.22
N ASN A 534 8.45 -9.30 37.21
CA ASN A 534 8.12 -10.22 38.31
C ASN A 534 6.62 -10.23 38.65
N VAL A 535 5.73 -10.14 37.68
CA VAL A 535 4.29 -10.30 37.94
C VAL A 535 3.98 -11.75 38.31
N ASN A 536 2.87 -11.94 39.03
CA ASN A 536 2.41 -13.32 39.32
C ASN A 536 1.95 -13.97 37.98
N PRO A 537 2.58 -15.10 37.57
CA PRO A 537 2.29 -15.70 36.26
C PRO A 537 0.85 -16.24 36.15
N LEU A 538 0.17 -16.53 37.25
CA LEU A 538 -1.21 -17.01 37.26
C LEU A 538 -2.23 -15.86 37.11
N ILE A 539 -1.85 -14.64 37.52
CA ILE A 539 -2.68 -13.42 37.46
C ILE A 539 -1.81 -12.24 37.02
N PRO A 540 -1.40 -12.19 35.75
CA PRO A 540 -0.42 -11.20 35.26
C PRO A 540 -1.07 -9.80 35.12
N PHE A 541 -1.23 -9.14 36.24
CA PHE A 541 -1.67 -7.74 36.35
C PHE A 541 -0.56 -6.87 36.96
N PRO A 542 -0.47 -5.59 36.61
CA PRO A 542 0.59 -4.69 37.10
C PRO A 542 0.70 -4.67 38.63
N ASN A 543 -0.43 -4.74 39.34
CA ASN A 543 -0.47 -4.75 40.80
C ASN A 543 -0.01 -6.07 41.47
N THR A 544 0.43 -7.05 40.72
CA THR A 544 0.97 -8.33 41.22
C THR A 544 2.51 -8.39 41.13
N SER A 545 3.14 -7.34 40.61
CA SER A 545 4.60 -7.16 40.64
C SER A 545 5.08 -6.54 41.94
N THR A 546 6.40 -6.40 42.13
CA THR A 546 6.99 -5.58 43.17
C THR A 546 6.83 -4.10 42.81
N PRO A 547 6.14 -3.27 43.63
CA PRO A 547 5.82 -1.88 43.24
C PRO A 547 7.04 -0.99 42.92
N GLU A 548 8.20 -1.31 43.50
CA GLU A 548 9.46 -0.56 43.28
C GLU A 548 10.07 -0.78 41.91
N ALA A 549 9.62 -1.80 41.16
CA ALA A 549 10.11 -2.16 39.83
C ALA A 549 9.14 -1.77 38.69
N ASP A 550 7.92 -1.32 39.02
CA ASP A 550 6.97 -0.87 38.02
C ASP A 550 7.38 0.48 37.42
N GLU A 551 7.37 0.55 36.10
CA GLU A 551 7.59 1.80 35.36
C GLU A 551 6.31 2.19 34.63
N VAL A 552 5.97 3.48 34.70
CA VAL A 552 4.83 4.05 34.00
C VAL A 552 5.30 5.19 33.11
N GLU A 553 4.92 5.13 31.85
CA GLU A 553 5.17 6.17 30.86
C GLU A 553 3.85 6.78 30.41
N TYR A 554 3.80 8.12 30.37
CA TYR A 554 2.65 8.86 29.84
C TYR A 554 3.11 9.89 28.82
N SER A 555 2.39 9.98 27.70
CA SER A 555 2.67 10.99 26.66
C SER A 555 1.37 11.59 26.15
N LEU A 556 1.37 12.91 25.99
CA LEU A 556 0.27 13.68 25.39
C LEU A 556 0.84 14.53 24.27
N SER A 557 0.15 14.55 23.12
CA SER A 557 0.56 15.34 21.97
C SER A 557 -0.67 15.90 21.25
N ASP A 558 -0.65 17.20 20.99
CA ASP A 558 -1.69 17.90 20.24
C ASP A 558 -1.12 18.48 18.96
N GLU A 559 -1.86 18.35 17.85
CA GLU A 559 -1.59 19.01 16.59
C GLU A 559 -2.84 19.77 16.12
N SER A 560 -2.65 20.98 15.63
CA SER A 560 -3.72 21.73 14.98
C SER A 560 -3.27 22.33 13.66
N MET A 561 -4.19 22.39 12.70
CA MET A 561 -3.97 22.98 11.40
C MET A 561 -5.21 23.75 10.93
N VAL A 562 -4.99 24.95 10.38
CA VAL A 562 -6.02 25.73 9.70
C VAL A 562 -5.55 26.09 8.31
N SER A 563 -6.44 25.94 7.34
CA SER A 563 -6.10 26.11 5.93
C SER A 563 -7.15 26.92 5.18
N PHE A 564 -6.70 27.76 4.26
CA PHE A 564 -7.54 28.46 3.29
C PHE A 564 -7.06 28.13 1.87
N PHE A 565 -7.98 27.79 0.97
CA PHE A 565 -7.62 27.38 -0.36
C PHE A 565 -8.57 27.84 -1.43
N GLY A 566 -8.07 27.93 -2.66
CA GLY A 566 -8.86 28.26 -3.83
C GLY A 566 -8.38 27.47 -5.05
N VAL A 567 -9.31 27.12 -5.91
CA VAL A 567 -9.08 26.46 -7.21
C VAL A 567 -9.88 27.16 -8.27
N ALA A 568 -9.29 27.40 -9.41
CA ALA A 568 -9.95 27.90 -10.59
C ALA A 568 -9.67 26.97 -11.77
N ASP A 569 -10.73 26.43 -12.33
CA ASP A 569 -10.71 25.61 -13.53
C ASP A 569 -11.36 26.38 -14.68
N TYR A 570 -10.70 26.42 -15.81
CA TYR A 570 -11.21 27.05 -17.02
C TYR A 570 -11.07 26.10 -18.20
N ASN A 571 -12.12 26.01 -18.99
CA ASN A 571 -12.16 25.18 -20.18
C ASN A 571 -12.75 25.99 -21.35
N TYR A 572 -12.07 25.96 -22.48
CA TYR A 572 -12.56 26.53 -23.72
C TYR A 572 -12.86 25.43 -24.74
N ASP A 573 -14.13 25.32 -25.16
CA ASP A 573 -14.65 24.42 -26.18
C ASP A 573 -14.28 22.93 -25.99
N ASN A 574 -14.05 22.49 -24.72
CA ASN A 574 -13.51 21.18 -24.38
C ASN A 574 -12.20 20.83 -25.11
N LYS A 575 -11.43 21.83 -25.51
CA LYS A 575 -10.12 21.70 -26.18
C LYS A 575 -8.96 22.11 -25.29
N TYR A 576 -9.08 23.29 -24.66
CA TYR A 576 -8.04 23.89 -23.83
C TYR A 576 -8.53 23.98 -22.41
N TYR A 577 -7.77 23.36 -21.51
CA TYR A 577 -8.08 23.33 -20.08
C TYR A 577 -6.95 23.99 -19.31
N PHE A 578 -7.29 24.83 -18.35
CA PHE A 578 -6.38 25.49 -17.44
C PHE A 578 -6.87 25.33 -16.03
N GLN A 579 -5.96 25.03 -15.11
CA GLN A 579 -6.22 24.94 -13.69
C GLN A 579 -5.20 25.73 -12.92
N GLY A 580 -5.63 26.49 -11.94
CA GLY A 580 -4.79 27.17 -10.95
C GLY A 580 -5.28 26.87 -9.55
N SER A 581 -4.38 26.64 -8.61
CA SER A 581 -4.73 26.47 -7.21
C SER A 581 -3.77 27.21 -6.30
N VAL A 582 -4.27 27.66 -5.17
CA VAL A 582 -3.50 28.24 -4.07
C VAL A 582 -4.06 27.75 -2.75
N ARG A 583 -3.16 27.44 -1.81
CA ARG A 583 -3.53 27.06 -0.45
C ARG A 583 -2.53 27.65 0.55
N ALA A 584 -3.03 28.18 1.65
CA ALA A 584 -2.25 28.63 2.79
C ALA A 584 -2.59 27.74 3.98
N ASP A 585 -1.58 27.04 4.51
CA ASP A 585 -1.70 26.16 5.67
C ASP A 585 -0.95 26.76 6.87
N GLY A 586 -1.62 26.84 8.01
CA GLY A 586 -1.02 27.20 9.30
C GLY A 586 -1.01 25.99 10.23
N SER A 587 0.18 25.54 10.67
CA SER A 587 0.35 24.35 11.53
C SER A 587 0.99 24.69 12.85
N SER A 588 0.52 24.06 13.94
CA SER A 588 1.11 24.16 15.27
C SER A 588 2.50 23.50 15.39
N LEU A 589 2.89 22.67 14.44
CA LEU A 589 4.17 21.94 14.44
C LEU A 589 5.39 22.88 14.28
N PHE A 590 5.17 24.06 13.70
CA PHE A 590 6.23 25.03 13.41
C PHE A 590 6.24 26.21 14.36
N GLY A 591 7.39 26.88 14.44
CA GLY A 591 7.57 28.09 15.24
C GLY A 591 6.64 29.23 14.78
N ALA A 592 6.33 30.16 15.69
CA ALA A 592 5.32 31.22 15.46
C ALA A 592 5.56 32.03 14.18
N ALA A 593 6.83 32.28 13.83
CA ALA A 593 7.20 33.05 12.64
C ALA A 593 6.97 32.32 11.32
N ASN A 594 6.98 30.97 11.33
CA ASN A 594 6.96 30.12 10.14
C ASN A 594 5.78 29.16 10.10
N ARG A 595 4.74 29.40 10.92
CA ARG A 595 3.54 28.55 10.97
C ARG A 595 2.81 28.46 9.64
N TRP A 596 2.80 29.54 8.86
CA TRP A 596 2.08 29.61 7.59
C TRP A 596 2.96 29.26 6.41
N GLY A 597 2.56 28.24 5.65
CA GLY A 597 3.11 27.89 4.36
C GLY A 597 2.11 28.19 3.25
N VAL A 598 2.61 28.73 2.12
CA VAL A 598 1.78 28.98 0.94
C VAL A 598 2.22 28.04 -0.18
N PHE A 599 1.27 27.28 -0.69
CA PHE A 599 1.45 26.28 -1.73
C PHE A 599 0.56 26.62 -2.91
N TRP A 600 1.03 26.32 -4.12
CA TRP A 600 0.29 26.67 -5.31
C TRP A 600 0.64 25.78 -6.49
N SER A 601 -0.25 25.69 -7.47
CA SER A 601 0.03 25.01 -8.71
C SER A 601 -0.68 25.67 -9.89
N VAL A 602 -0.12 25.42 -11.07
CA VAL A 602 -0.75 25.73 -12.36
C VAL A 602 -0.63 24.50 -13.26
N GLY A 603 -1.67 24.23 -14.01
CA GLY A 603 -1.71 23.14 -14.97
C GLY A 603 -2.47 23.55 -16.23
N GLY A 604 -2.11 22.96 -17.34
CA GLY A 604 -2.84 23.12 -18.56
C GLY A 604 -2.85 21.85 -19.39
N SER A 605 -3.91 21.65 -20.18
CA SER A 605 -3.95 20.57 -21.13
C SER A 605 -4.65 20.99 -22.43
N TRP A 606 -4.22 20.36 -23.51
CA TRP A 606 -4.74 20.57 -24.86
C TRP A 606 -5.21 19.24 -25.43
N ASN A 607 -6.51 19.15 -25.69
CA ASN A 607 -7.10 18.02 -26.38
C ASN A 607 -7.03 18.24 -27.90
N ILE A 608 -5.98 17.71 -28.50
CA ILE A 608 -5.64 17.87 -29.92
C ILE A 608 -6.72 17.25 -30.81
N THR A 609 -7.32 16.12 -30.41
CA THR A 609 -8.35 15.43 -31.23
C THR A 609 -9.62 16.26 -31.42
N LYS A 610 -9.90 17.22 -30.53
CA LYS A 610 -11.03 18.13 -30.67
C LYS A 610 -10.80 19.21 -31.72
N GLU A 611 -9.58 19.40 -32.23
CA GLU A 611 -9.30 20.36 -33.29
C GLU A 611 -9.93 19.96 -34.64
N ASN A 612 -10.36 20.95 -35.43
CA ASN A 612 -11.03 20.69 -36.69
C ASN A 612 -10.14 19.97 -37.69
N TRP A 613 -8.85 20.26 -37.73
CA TRP A 613 -7.88 19.63 -38.60
C TRP A 613 -7.60 18.16 -38.26
N MET A 614 -7.95 17.70 -37.03
CA MET A 614 -7.86 16.32 -36.61
C MET A 614 -9.11 15.49 -36.93
N ALA A 615 -10.18 16.10 -37.47
CA ALA A 615 -11.40 15.38 -37.80
C ALA A 615 -11.19 14.09 -38.63
N PRO A 616 -10.28 14.07 -39.63
CA PRO A 616 -10.01 12.86 -40.42
C PRO A 616 -9.38 11.72 -39.65
N SER A 617 -8.71 11.98 -38.53
CA SER A 617 -8.02 10.94 -37.75
C SER A 617 -8.87 10.37 -36.59
N ARG A 618 -10.02 10.99 -36.28
CA ARG A 618 -10.84 10.59 -35.11
C ARG A 618 -11.38 9.16 -35.19
N HIS A 619 -11.47 8.55 -36.35
CA HIS A 619 -11.93 7.18 -36.53
C HIS A 619 -10.94 6.12 -36.00
N TRP A 620 -9.66 6.48 -35.82
CA TRP A 620 -8.64 5.60 -35.22
C TRP A 620 -7.94 6.21 -34.00
N LEU A 621 -7.94 7.55 -33.86
CA LEU A 621 -7.33 8.28 -32.73
C LEU A 621 -8.46 9.02 -32.00
N SER A 622 -9.05 8.36 -30.99
CA SER A 622 -10.16 8.88 -30.20
C SER A 622 -9.73 9.99 -29.25
N LEU A 623 -8.53 9.89 -28.69
CA LEU A 623 -7.93 10.88 -27.80
C LEU A 623 -6.46 11.13 -28.15
N ALA A 624 -6.06 12.39 -28.26
CA ALA A 624 -4.66 12.83 -28.18
C ALA A 624 -4.64 14.10 -27.34
N LYS A 625 -4.10 14.02 -26.14
CA LYS A 625 -4.07 15.10 -25.17
C LYS A 625 -2.66 15.27 -24.64
N ILE A 626 -2.18 16.50 -24.65
CA ILE A 626 -0.93 16.90 -23.99
C ILE A 626 -1.30 17.67 -22.74
N ARG A 627 -0.60 17.42 -21.65
CA ARG A 627 -0.76 18.11 -20.36
C ARG A 627 0.59 18.49 -19.77
N ALA A 628 0.62 19.62 -19.08
CA ALA A 628 1.79 20.07 -18.35
C ALA A 628 1.36 20.75 -17.05
N SER A 629 2.10 20.52 -15.99
CA SER A 629 1.85 21.16 -14.71
C SER A 629 3.15 21.51 -13.99
N TYR A 630 3.04 22.57 -13.16
CA TYR A 630 4.07 22.98 -12.23
C TYR A 630 3.42 23.41 -10.92
N GLY A 631 4.05 23.06 -9.81
CA GLY A 631 3.56 23.52 -8.50
C GLY A 631 4.52 23.21 -7.37
N VAL A 632 4.17 23.76 -6.21
CA VAL A 632 4.91 23.66 -4.95
C VAL A 632 3.97 23.14 -3.87
N ASN A 633 4.31 22.00 -3.27
CA ASN A 633 3.62 21.41 -2.11
C ASN A 633 4.54 21.46 -0.89
N GLY A 634 3.97 21.42 0.30
CA GLY A 634 4.70 21.35 1.56
C GLY A 634 4.72 19.93 2.13
N ASN A 635 5.59 19.73 3.14
CA ASN A 635 5.57 18.56 4.01
C ASN A 635 5.74 19.03 5.46
N ASN A 636 4.81 18.63 6.33
CA ASN A 636 4.84 18.89 7.77
C ASN A 636 4.84 17.59 8.59
N ASN A 637 5.07 16.44 7.99
CA ASN A 637 5.00 15.15 8.68
C ASN A 637 6.24 14.97 9.58
N ILE A 638 6.25 15.69 10.72
CA ILE A 638 7.22 15.62 11.81
C ILE A 638 6.49 15.47 13.13
N ALA A 639 7.16 14.94 14.14
CA ALA A 639 6.60 14.86 15.48
C ALA A 639 6.29 16.26 16.04
N ALA A 640 5.24 16.36 16.86
CA ALA A 640 4.86 17.59 17.53
C ALA A 640 6.00 18.17 18.38
N TYR A 641 5.91 19.47 18.63
CA TYR A 641 6.84 20.23 19.48
C TYR A 641 8.30 20.27 19.00
N ARG A 642 8.61 19.89 17.73
CA ARG A 642 10.01 19.91 17.21
C ARG A 642 10.62 21.31 17.13
N ALA A 643 9.81 22.34 17.00
CA ALA A 643 10.26 23.74 17.00
C ALA A 643 10.59 24.27 18.40
N TYR A 644 10.17 23.60 19.46
CA TYR A 644 10.30 24.07 20.84
C TYR A 644 11.48 23.44 21.57
N GLY A 645 12.11 24.20 22.49
CA GLY A 645 13.03 23.67 23.48
C GLY A 645 12.28 22.82 24.49
N ILE A 646 12.76 21.62 24.77
CA ILE A 646 12.12 20.73 25.74
C ILE A 646 13.11 20.32 26.82
N TYR A 647 12.55 19.99 27.98
CA TYR A 647 13.27 19.46 29.12
C TYR A 647 12.87 17.99 29.32
N SER A 648 13.80 17.17 29.77
CA SER A 648 13.57 15.81 30.23
C SER A 648 13.86 15.68 31.70
N THR A 649 13.17 14.80 32.38
CA THR A 649 13.52 14.40 33.75
C THR A 649 14.84 13.65 33.76
N MET A 650 15.68 13.88 34.74
CA MET A 650 16.95 13.18 34.98
C MET A 650 17.13 12.96 36.48
N THR A 651 17.54 11.74 36.83
CA THR A 651 17.81 11.40 38.22
C THR A 651 19.25 11.81 38.59
N TYR A 652 19.40 12.55 39.65
CA TYR A 652 20.68 12.90 40.27
C TYR A 652 20.70 12.38 41.71
N GLY A 653 21.32 11.23 41.94
CA GLY A 653 21.18 10.53 43.21
C GLY A 653 19.73 10.13 43.49
N SER A 654 19.18 10.56 44.62
CA SER A 654 17.77 10.34 44.99
C SER A 654 16.82 11.47 44.52
N TYR A 655 17.32 12.48 43.85
CA TYR A 655 16.52 13.64 43.39
C TYR A 655 16.19 13.55 41.92
N VAL A 656 14.96 13.91 41.56
CA VAL A 656 14.54 14.08 40.17
C VAL A 656 14.79 15.54 39.78
N GLY A 657 15.63 15.76 38.77
CA GLY A 657 15.88 17.08 38.19
C GLY A 657 15.32 17.18 36.77
N MET A 658 15.40 18.34 36.17
CA MET A 658 15.07 18.63 34.78
C MET A 658 16.31 19.12 34.03
N VAL A 659 16.60 18.51 32.88
CA VAL A 659 17.69 18.89 32.01
C VAL A 659 17.16 19.29 30.62
N PRO A 660 17.74 20.31 29.97
CA PRO A 660 17.43 20.59 28.59
C PRO A 660 17.74 19.38 27.71
N SER A 661 16.76 18.90 26.99
CA SER A 661 16.87 17.68 26.15
C SER A 661 17.03 18.03 24.67
N ARG A 662 16.45 19.15 24.25
CA ARG A 662 16.52 19.65 22.88
C ARG A 662 16.50 21.17 22.84
N PRO A 663 17.34 21.82 22.00
CA PRO A 663 17.27 23.27 21.81
C PRO A 663 16.02 23.67 21.03
N GLU A 664 15.50 24.86 21.25
CA GLU A 664 14.44 25.42 20.40
C GLU A 664 14.99 25.78 19.02
N ASN A 665 14.11 25.73 18.03
CA ASN A 665 14.36 26.28 16.70
C ASN A 665 13.11 27.04 16.22
N PRO A 666 13.00 28.34 16.55
CA PRO A 666 11.85 29.15 16.13
C PRO A 666 11.78 29.36 14.62
N ASN A 667 12.87 29.10 13.89
CA ASN A 667 12.97 29.21 12.44
C ASN A 667 12.60 27.92 11.69
N LEU A 668 12.25 26.85 12.42
CA LEU A 668 11.82 25.60 11.79
C LEU A 668 10.58 25.84 10.92
N SER A 669 10.64 25.39 9.67
CA SER A 669 9.67 25.68 8.61
C SER A 669 9.37 24.44 7.78
N TRP A 670 8.45 24.60 6.86
CA TRP A 670 7.99 23.60 5.91
C TRP A 670 9.10 23.11 4.97
N GLU A 671 9.14 21.82 4.69
CA GLU A 671 9.85 21.33 3.48
C GLU A 671 9.07 21.78 2.24
N LYS A 672 9.78 22.09 1.16
CA LYS A 672 9.20 22.54 -0.12
C LYS A 672 9.48 21.52 -1.21
N ASN A 673 8.40 21.05 -1.81
CA ASN A 673 8.44 20.05 -2.88
C ASN A 673 7.99 20.69 -4.20
N ARG A 674 8.94 20.93 -5.11
CA ARG A 674 8.71 21.53 -6.44
C ARG A 674 8.61 20.44 -7.48
N THR A 675 7.50 20.38 -8.19
CA THR A 675 7.24 19.34 -9.19
C THR A 675 6.90 19.95 -10.54
N VAL A 676 7.62 19.51 -11.58
CA VAL A 676 7.25 19.68 -12.98
C VAL A 676 6.76 18.34 -13.49
N ASN A 677 5.64 18.32 -14.19
CA ASN A 677 5.11 17.14 -14.87
C ASN A 677 4.70 17.49 -16.31
N VAL A 678 5.01 16.61 -17.26
CA VAL A 678 4.55 16.68 -18.64
C VAL A 678 4.04 15.30 -19.02
N GLY A 679 2.82 15.25 -19.56
CA GLY A 679 2.17 14.00 -19.92
C GLY A 679 1.50 14.04 -21.27
N VAL A 680 1.32 12.85 -21.84
CA VAL A 680 0.57 12.62 -23.07
C VAL A 680 -0.39 11.46 -22.82
N ASP A 681 -1.68 11.71 -23.10
CA ASP A 681 -2.71 10.68 -23.05
C ASP A 681 -3.21 10.41 -24.49
N LEU A 682 -3.24 9.16 -24.87
CA LEU A 682 -3.66 8.68 -26.19
C LEU A 682 -4.78 7.65 -26.04
N GLY A 683 -5.77 7.75 -26.91
CA GLY A 683 -6.85 6.76 -27.08
C GLY A 683 -6.96 6.38 -28.56
N PHE A 684 -7.09 5.09 -28.82
CA PHE A 684 -7.18 4.55 -30.17
C PHE A 684 -8.42 3.65 -30.31
N PHE A 685 -9.08 3.73 -31.50
CA PHE A 685 -10.21 2.87 -31.87
C PHE A 685 -11.36 2.94 -30.85
N ASP A 686 -11.86 4.17 -30.60
CA ASP A 686 -12.87 4.47 -29.57
C ASP A 686 -12.45 3.98 -28.18
N ASP A 687 -11.21 4.32 -27.80
CA ASP A 687 -10.53 4.01 -26.53
C ASP A 687 -10.38 2.51 -26.22
N ARG A 688 -10.48 1.63 -27.25
CA ARG A 688 -10.15 0.21 -27.10
C ARG A 688 -8.69 -0.04 -26.73
N LEU A 689 -7.80 0.89 -27.09
CA LEU A 689 -6.42 0.93 -26.62
C LEU A 689 -6.15 2.32 -26.07
N THR A 690 -5.77 2.40 -24.81
CA THR A 690 -5.36 3.66 -24.17
C THR A 690 -3.90 3.59 -23.74
N ALA A 691 -3.20 4.72 -23.85
CA ALA A 691 -1.83 4.88 -23.42
C ALA A 691 -1.67 6.21 -22.68
N SER A 692 -0.93 6.20 -21.60
CA SER A 692 -0.52 7.40 -20.87
C SER A 692 0.97 7.35 -20.61
N VAL A 693 1.66 8.45 -20.93
CA VAL A 693 3.10 8.60 -20.69
C VAL A 693 3.31 9.89 -19.93
N ASP A 694 3.97 9.80 -18.77
CA ASP A 694 4.33 10.93 -17.92
C ASP A 694 5.84 11.04 -17.76
N TRP A 695 6.37 12.23 -17.88
CA TRP A 695 7.70 12.60 -17.40
C TRP A 695 7.56 13.56 -16.23
N TYR A 696 8.34 13.34 -15.18
CA TYR A 696 8.33 14.22 -14.02
C TYR A 696 9.74 14.53 -13.52
N ASN A 697 9.87 15.69 -12.86
CA ASN A 697 11.02 16.08 -12.07
C ASN A 697 10.51 16.74 -10.78
N ARG A 698 10.79 16.10 -9.64
CA ARG A 698 10.42 16.53 -8.31
C ARG A 698 11.68 16.82 -7.50
N GLN A 699 11.78 18.01 -6.94
CA GLN A 699 12.88 18.44 -6.09
C GLN A 699 12.34 18.89 -4.74
N THR A 700 12.84 18.28 -3.67
CA THR A 700 12.58 18.68 -2.30
C THR A 700 13.75 19.51 -1.79
N GLU A 701 13.44 20.67 -1.27
CA GLU A 701 14.36 21.66 -0.69
C GLU A 701 13.95 21.96 0.75
N ASP A 702 14.86 22.56 1.53
CA ASP A 702 14.60 22.93 2.92
C ASP A 702 14.16 21.69 3.76
N MET A 703 14.81 20.53 3.54
CA MET A 703 14.43 19.29 4.22
C MET A 703 14.61 19.40 5.72
N LEU A 704 13.71 18.76 6.46
CA LEU A 704 13.72 18.71 7.92
C LEU A 704 14.72 17.65 8.39
N LEU A 705 15.95 18.06 8.69
CA LEU A 705 17.04 17.17 9.09
C LEU A 705 17.52 17.43 10.52
N SER A 706 17.93 16.35 11.20
CA SER A 706 18.65 16.42 12.46
C SER A 706 20.13 16.68 12.19
N LYS A 707 20.59 17.93 12.41
CA LYS A 707 21.98 18.35 12.28
C LYS A 707 22.73 18.12 13.58
N ARG A 708 23.84 17.40 13.55
CA ARG A 708 24.74 17.29 14.70
C ARG A 708 25.30 18.66 15.07
N VAL A 709 25.35 18.96 16.36
CA VAL A 709 25.94 20.18 16.89
C VAL A 709 27.08 19.82 17.86
N PRO A 710 28.07 20.70 18.06
CA PRO A 710 29.11 20.44 19.02
C PRO A 710 28.53 20.23 20.42
N TYR A 711 29.02 19.24 21.16
CA TYR A 711 28.54 18.95 22.54
C TYR A 711 28.76 20.13 23.50
N THR A 712 29.63 21.08 23.17
CA THR A 712 29.81 22.34 23.92
C THR A 712 28.56 23.22 23.94
N THR A 713 27.59 22.97 23.05
CA THR A 713 26.26 23.63 23.08
C THR A 713 25.33 23.04 24.14
N GLY A 714 25.71 21.93 24.79
CA GLY A 714 24.86 21.16 25.69
C GLY A 714 23.94 20.16 24.99
N PHE A 715 24.00 20.05 23.65
CA PHE A 715 23.12 19.20 22.86
C PHE A 715 23.90 18.36 21.84
N GLY A 716 23.39 17.20 21.44
CA GLY A 716 23.97 16.33 20.41
C GLY A 716 23.52 16.69 18.99
N SER A 717 22.32 17.22 18.84
CA SER A 717 21.74 17.59 17.53
C SER A 717 20.66 18.65 17.67
N ASN A 718 20.36 19.32 16.55
CA ASN A 718 19.23 20.23 16.40
C ASN A 718 18.49 19.94 15.09
N PHE A 719 17.15 20.10 15.10
CA PHE A 719 16.30 19.94 13.94
C PHE A 719 16.26 21.24 13.13
N VAL A 720 16.64 21.17 11.85
CA VAL A 720 16.78 22.37 10.99
C VAL A 720 16.34 22.06 9.55
N ASN A 721 16.00 23.12 8.81
CA ASN A 721 15.67 23.06 7.40
C ASN A 721 16.95 23.14 6.55
N ILE A 722 17.48 22.01 6.11
CA ILE A 722 18.73 21.92 5.28
C ILE A 722 18.65 20.72 4.34
N GLY A 723 19.46 20.79 3.27
CA GLY A 723 19.58 19.70 2.32
C GLY A 723 18.53 19.70 1.22
N ALA A 724 18.81 18.94 0.19
CA ALA A 724 17.94 18.79 -0.97
C ALA A 724 18.10 17.43 -1.64
N ILE A 725 16.98 16.89 -2.15
CA ILE A 725 16.96 15.68 -2.97
C ILE A 725 16.13 15.91 -4.22
N ARG A 726 16.38 15.10 -5.24
CA ARG A 726 15.63 15.13 -6.49
C ARG A 726 15.22 13.74 -6.93
N ASN A 727 13.96 13.57 -7.34
CA ASN A 727 13.41 12.41 -8.03
C ASN A 727 13.00 12.81 -9.44
N ARG A 728 13.41 12.05 -10.44
CA ARG A 728 12.96 12.22 -11.83
C ARG A 728 12.66 10.88 -12.46
N GLY A 729 11.67 10.83 -13.32
CA GLY A 729 11.29 9.57 -13.92
C GLY A 729 10.37 9.68 -15.11
N VAL A 730 10.07 8.50 -15.65
CA VAL A 730 9.09 8.29 -16.71
C VAL A 730 8.15 7.20 -16.29
N GLU A 731 6.87 7.40 -16.49
CA GLU A 731 5.79 6.45 -16.23
C GLU A 731 5.08 6.16 -17.54
N VAL A 732 4.77 4.90 -17.79
CA VAL A 732 3.99 4.44 -18.95
C VAL A 732 2.89 3.53 -18.46
N GLN A 733 1.66 3.77 -18.92
CA GLN A 733 0.51 2.90 -18.68
C GLN A 733 -0.18 2.61 -20.00
N LEU A 734 -0.49 1.36 -20.24
CA LEU A 734 -1.19 0.86 -21.43
C LEU A 734 -2.37 0.00 -20.98
N GLU A 735 -3.54 0.22 -21.54
CA GLU A 735 -4.73 -0.61 -21.31
C GLU A 735 -5.39 -0.91 -22.65
N GLY A 736 -5.78 -2.15 -22.85
CA GLY A 736 -6.36 -2.58 -24.11
C GLY A 736 -7.52 -3.56 -23.94
N LEU A 737 -8.62 -3.28 -24.64
CA LEU A 737 -9.73 -4.19 -24.90
C LEU A 737 -9.46 -4.85 -26.26
N ILE A 738 -8.70 -5.96 -26.23
CA ILE A 738 -8.13 -6.61 -27.43
C ILE A 738 -9.24 -7.27 -28.26
N PHE A 739 -10.11 -8.01 -27.60
CA PHE A 739 -11.31 -8.58 -28.19
C PHE A 739 -12.54 -8.23 -27.36
N ASN A 740 -13.64 -7.90 -28.02
CA ASN A 740 -14.93 -7.65 -27.40
C ASN A 740 -16.05 -8.17 -28.29
N THR A 741 -16.55 -9.37 -27.97
CA THR A 741 -17.71 -9.97 -28.61
C THR A 741 -18.72 -10.36 -27.52
N PRO A 742 -19.97 -10.62 -27.83
CA PRO A 742 -20.96 -11.02 -26.82
C PRO A 742 -20.57 -12.24 -25.99
N ASP A 743 -19.84 -13.17 -26.59
CA ASP A 743 -19.41 -14.42 -25.95
C ASP A 743 -17.98 -14.40 -25.42
N PHE A 744 -17.12 -13.52 -25.94
CA PHE A 744 -15.70 -13.52 -25.62
C PHE A 744 -15.14 -12.10 -25.49
N GLN A 745 -14.52 -11.83 -24.35
CA GLN A 745 -13.83 -10.58 -24.07
C GLN A 745 -12.40 -10.87 -23.62
N TRP A 746 -11.45 -10.11 -24.16
CA TRP A 746 -10.06 -10.13 -23.71
C TRP A 746 -9.55 -8.72 -23.44
N THR A 747 -9.16 -8.49 -22.19
CA THR A 747 -8.50 -7.24 -21.76
C THR A 747 -7.07 -7.53 -21.32
N ALA A 748 -6.18 -6.58 -21.56
CA ALA A 748 -4.80 -6.63 -21.07
C ALA A 748 -4.34 -5.23 -20.71
N GLY A 749 -3.52 -5.13 -19.64
CA GLY A 749 -2.95 -3.88 -19.17
C GLY A 749 -1.47 -4.07 -18.83
N PHE A 750 -0.69 -3.02 -19.03
CA PHE A 750 0.73 -2.97 -18.70
C PHE A 750 1.08 -1.61 -18.13
N ASN A 751 1.86 -1.60 -17.07
CA ASN A 751 2.42 -0.36 -16.55
C ASN A 751 3.89 -0.55 -16.19
N ILE A 752 4.67 0.53 -16.35
CA ILE A 752 6.07 0.58 -15.94
C ILE A 752 6.42 2.00 -15.51
N ALA A 753 7.21 2.10 -14.46
CA ALA A 753 7.76 3.36 -13.98
C ALA A 753 9.27 3.24 -13.78
N PHE A 754 9.99 4.22 -14.28
CA PHE A 754 11.41 4.41 -14.04
C PHE A 754 11.57 5.60 -13.10
N ASN A 755 12.23 5.43 -11.95
CA ASN A 755 12.55 6.52 -11.04
C ASN A 755 14.05 6.56 -10.77
N ARG A 756 14.61 7.76 -10.65
CA ARG A 756 15.99 7.98 -10.19
C ARG A 756 16.03 9.09 -9.16
N SER A 757 16.41 8.72 -7.95
CA SER A 757 16.73 9.68 -6.89
C SER A 757 18.15 10.22 -7.04
N LYS A 758 18.37 11.41 -6.52
CA LYS A 758 19.70 11.98 -6.34
C LYS A 758 19.71 12.91 -5.13
N VAL A 759 20.66 12.71 -4.25
CA VAL A 759 20.96 13.62 -3.15
C VAL A 759 21.73 14.82 -3.71
N LEU A 760 21.17 16.01 -3.61
CA LEU A 760 21.75 17.24 -4.15
C LEU A 760 22.59 17.95 -3.10
N ASP A 761 22.13 17.95 -1.85
CA ASP A 761 22.79 18.62 -0.75
C ASP A 761 22.53 17.93 0.59
N LEU A 762 23.52 17.91 1.48
CA LEU A 762 23.47 17.39 2.86
C LEU A 762 24.04 18.41 3.86
N ALA A 763 24.04 19.70 3.49
CA ALA A 763 24.72 20.77 4.21
C ALA A 763 26.22 20.45 4.41
N ASP A 764 26.71 20.49 5.67
CA ASP A 764 28.12 20.29 5.99
C ASP A 764 28.52 18.79 6.11
N SER A 765 27.58 17.86 5.83
CA SER A 765 27.82 16.44 6.00
C SER A 765 28.17 15.78 4.67
N GLU A 766 29.21 14.97 4.64
CA GLU A 766 29.55 14.16 3.46
C GLU A 766 28.57 13.01 3.26
N TYR A 767 28.06 12.45 4.36
CA TYR A 767 27.07 11.39 4.37
C TYR A 767 26.22 11.42 5.64
N LEU A 768 25.07 10.78 5.58
CA LEU A 768 24.22 10.44 6.73
C LEU A 768 24.11 8.92 6.84
N SER A 769 24.22 8.39 8.04
CA SER A 769 23.94 6.98 8.33
C SER A 769 22.43 6.76 8.42
N VAL A 770 21.97 5.60 7.98
CA VAL A 770 20.55 5.21 8.00
C VAL A 770 20.40 3.97 8.89
N GLY A 771 19.37 3.98 9.75
CA GLY A 771 19.12 2.91 10.72
C GLY A 771 19.88 3.11 12.04
N ASP A 772 19.61 2.23 12.99
CA ASP A 772 20.13 2.30 14.37
C ASP A 772 21.56 1.77 14.56
N GLY A 773 22.24 1.44 13.49
CA GLY A 773 23.61 0.93 13.54
C GLY A 773 23.72 -0.55 13.92
N ARG A 774 22.62 -1.27 14.09
CA ARG A 774 22.61 -2.71 14.46
C ARG A 774 22.83 -3.65 13.27
N ALA A 775 23.12 -3.15 12.08
CA ALA A 775 23.50 -3.98 10.95
C ALA A 775 24.82 -4.70 11.21
N SER A 776 24.73 -5.76 11.99
CA SER A 776 25.76 -6.61 12.54
C SER A 776 26.77 -5.92 13.48
N SER A 777 27.12 -6.61 14.54
CA SER A 777 28.07 -6.22 15.59
C SER A 777 29.48 -5.82 15.09
N ASN A 778 29.72 -5.91 13.79
CA ASN A 778 31.07 -5.73 13.27
C ASN A 778 31.33 -4.42 12.51
N THR A 779 30.32 -3.61 12.10
CA THR A 779 30.66 -2.46 11.24
C THR A 779 29.60 -1.38 10.97
N GLY A 780 28.55 -1.29 11.70
CA GLY A 780 27.55 -0.24 11.48
C GLY A 780 26.61 -0.49 10.28
N THR A 781 25.81 0.48 9.95
CA THR A 781 24.73 0.42 8.97
C THR A 781 25.27 0.14 7.56
N PRO A 782 24.75 -0.86 6.82
CA PRO A 782 25.21 -1.13 5.45
C PRO A 782 24.76 -0.07 4.43
N VAL A 783 23.87 0.85 4.82
CA VAL A 783 23.30 1.88 3.93
C VAL A 783 23.68 3.27 4.39
N ARG A 784 24.04 4.12 3.44
CA ARG A 784 24.31 5.55 3.65
C ARG A 784 23.58 6.41 2.64
N ILE A 785 23.27 7.64 3.05
CA ILE A 785 22.81 8.72 2.20
C ILE A 785 24.04 9.57 1.88
N VAL A 786 24.39 9.69 0.60
CA VAL A 786 25.65 10.33 0.17
C VAL A 786 25.35 11.34 -0.91
N LYS A 787 25.96 12.53 -0.81
CA LYS A 787 25.83 13.58 -1.83
C LYS A 787 26.20 13.06 -3.22
N ASP A 788 25.47 13.50 -4.24
CA ASP A 788 25.60 13.13 -5.65
C ASP A 788 25.27 11.67 -6.02
N LYS A 789 24.88 10.82 -5.05
CA LYS A 789 24.43 9.44 -5.28
C LYS A 789 22.90 9.32 -5.19
N GLY A 790 22.37 8.13 -5.46
CA GLY A 790 20.99 7.76 -5.10
C GLY A 790 20.75 7.92 -3.61
N LEU A 791 19.49 8.06 -3.20
CA LEU A 791 19.17 8.36 -1.81
C LEU A 791 19.77 7.31 -0.86
N TYR A 792 19.65 6.05 -1.20
CA TYR A 792 20.22 4.95 -0.43
C TYR A 792 21.30 4.25 -1.23
N THR A 793 22.50 4.15 -0.65
CA THR A 793 23.65 3.48 -1.26
C THR A 793 24.31 2.55 -0.24
N PHE A 794 24.55 1.31 -0.60
CA PHE A 794 25.24 0.38 0.26
C PHE A 794 26.70 0.78 0.42
N TYR A 795 27.22 0.69 1.66
CA TYR A 795 28.60 0.98 2.05
C TYR A 795 29.17 -0.25 2.75
N LEU A 796 29.95 -1.03 2.02
CA LEU A 796 30.34 -2.38 2.36
C LEU A 796 31.83 -2.60 2.09
N ARG A 797 32.42 -3.57 2.80
CA ARG A 797 33.77 -4.05 2.46
C ARG A 797 33.80 -4.64 1.06
N ASP A 798 34.89 -4.35 0.32
CA ASP A 798 35.03 -4.73 -1.09
C ASP A 798 35.54 -6.18 -1.18
N TRP A 799 34.59 -7.10 -1.32
CA TRP A 799 34.85 -8.52 -1.47
C TRP A 799 35.37 -8.85 -2.87
N TYR A 800 36.52 -9.51 -2.96
CA TYR A 800 37.09 -10.03 -4.21
C TYR A 800 36.57 -11.45 -4.54
N GLY A 801 36.65 -12.37 -3.56
CA GLY A 801 36.34 -13.77 -3.76
C GLY A 801 37.12 -14.69 -2.83
N VAL A 802 37.38 -15.90 -3.31
CA VAL A 802 38.14 -16.92 -2.58
C VAL A 802 39.48 -17.15 -3.26
N ASN A 803 40.53 -17.30 -2.49
CA ASN A 803 41.85 -17.67 -3.00
C ASN A 803 41.79 -19.10 -3.57
N PRO A 804 41.96 -19.29 -4.88
CA PRO A 804 41.84 -20.61 -5.47
C PRO A 804 42.94 -21.61 -5.05
N SER A 805 44.06 -21.12 -4.49
CA SER A 805 45.16 -21.97 -4.05
C SER A 805 44.99 -22.54 -2.63
N ASN A 806 44.19 -21.89 -1.77
CA ASN A 806 44.15 -22.29 -0.34
C ASN A 806 42.75 -22.10 0.30
N GLY A 807 41.75 -21.62 -0.42
CA GLY A 807 40.38 -21.41 0.05
C GLY A 807 40.15 -20.22 0.99
N ASP A 808 41.14 -19.37 1.19
CA ASP A 808 41.02 -18.20 2.06
C ASP A 808 40.11 -17.12 1.47
N PRO A 809 39.39 -16.33 2.30
CA PRO A 809 38.67 -15.15 1.85
C PRO A 809 39.64 -14.06 1.39
N LEU A 810 39.28 -13.31 0.35
CA LEU A 810 40.02 -12.19 -0.19
C LEU A 810 39.15 -10.96 -0.33
N TRP A 811 39.71 -9.83 0.10
CA TRP A 811 39.15 -8.48 -0.07
C TRP A 811 40.16 -7.59 -0.78
N TYR A 812 39.73 -6.44 -1.27
CA TYR A 812 40.60 -5.36 -1.66
C TYR A 812 40.95 -4.46 -0.46
N ASP A 813 42.22 -4.10 -0.28
CA ASP A 813 42.63 -3.07 0.66
C ASP A 813 42.53 -1.65 0.07
N GLU A 814 42.96 -0.62 0.84
CA GLU A 814 42.88 0.79 0.39
C GLU A 814 43.75 1.07 -0.84
N GLU A 815 44.84 0.30 -1.04
CA GLU A 815 45.71 0.40 -2.21
C GLU A 815 45.20 -0.43 -3.41
N GLY A 816 44.11 -1.14 -3.26
CA GLY A 816 43.54 -2.02 -4.28
C GLY A 816 44.25 -3.37 -4.45
N LYS A 817 45.13 -3.76 -3.47
CA LYS A 817 45.76 -5.07 -3.42
C LYS A 817 44.85 -6.06 -2.71
N LEU A 818 45.05 -7.35 -2.96
CA LEU A 818 44.35 -8.41 -2.30
C LEU A 818 44.89 -8.71 -0.89
N THR A 819 44.01 -8.79 0.07
CA THR A 819 44.32 -9.13 1.46
C THR A 819 43.31 -10.20 1.97
N SER A 820 43.81 -11.09 2.83
CA SER A 820 42.95 -12.00 3.61
C SER A 820 42.68 -11.48 5.02
N ASP A 821 43.14 -10.30 5.35
CA ASP A 821 42.93 -9.62 6.62
C ASP A 821 41.71 -8.68 6.46
N VAL A 822 40.58 -9.06 7.04
CA VAL A 822 39.33 -8.30 6.98
C VAL A 822 39.44 -6.90 7.58
N SER A 823 40.37 -6.68 8.52
CA SER A 823 40.59 -5.37 9.16
C SER A 823 41.19 -4.35 8.19
N LYS A 824 41.90 -4.83 7.16
CA LYS A 824 42.48 -4.02 6.09
C LYS A 824 41.58 -3.86 4.89
N ALA A 825 40.43 -4.55 4.86
CA ALA A 825 39.47 -4.47 3.73
C ALA A 825 38.90 -3.06 3.61
N ARG A 826 39.06 -2.46 2.41
CA ARG A 826 38.47 -1.13 2.13
C ARG A 826 36.96 -1.19 2.06
N TYR A 827 36.32 -0.06 2.36
CA TYR A 827 34.88 0.12 2.18
C TYR A 827 34.60 0.86 0.88
N ILE A 828 33.57 0.40 0.16
CA ILE A 828 33.12 1.03 -1.08
C ILE A 828 31.62 1.30 -1.06
N TYR A 829 31.21 2.30 -1.85
CA TYR A 829 29.83 2.54 -2.18
C TYR A 829 29.43 1.70 -3.40
N LYS A 830 28.53 0.73 -3.23
CA LYS A 830 28.17 -0.19 -4.31
C LYS A 830 26.71 -0.62 -4.22
N GLY A 831 25.94 -0.37 -5.30
CA GLY A 831 24.54 -0.76 -5.38
C GLY A 831 23.60 0.16 -4.59
N SER A 832 22.31 -0.05 -4.80
CA SER A 832 21.22 0.68 -4.16
C SER A 832 20.01 -0.23 -3.98
N PRO A 833 19.26 -0.10 -2.88
CA PRO A 833 17.98 -0.79 -2.71
C PRO A 833 16.87 -0.21 -3.60
N GLU A 834 17.05 1.01 -4.12
CA GLU A 834 16.05 1.65 -4.97
C GLU A 834 15.98 0.95 -6.33
N PRO A 835 14.78 0.50 -6.77
CA PRO A 835 14.62 -0.11 -8.08
C PRO A 835 14.82 0.91 -9.21
N LYS A 836 15.40 0.45 -10.31
CA LYS A 836 15.50 1.23 -11.56
C LYS A 836 14.19 1.27 -12.30
N ALA A 837 13.39 0.18 -12.21
CA ALA A 837 12.06 0.09 -12.79
C ALA A 837 11.15 -0.77 -11.91
N THR A 838 9.87 -0.38 -11.85
CA THR A 838 8.80 -1.16 -11.22
C THR A 838 7.58 -1.15 -12.14
N GLY A 839 6.77 -2.18 -12.08
CA GLY A 839 5.56 -2.23 -12.87
C GLY A 839 4.76 -3.51 -12.73
N GLY A 840 3.75 -3.64 -13.57
CA GLY A 840 2.89 -4.80 -13.59
C GLY A 840 2.27 -5.06 -14.96
N PHE A 841 1.84 -6.28 -15.13
CA PHE A 841 1.09 -6.74 -16.29
C PHE A 841 -0.15 -7.51 -15.82
N ASN A 842 -1.30 -7.17 -16.38
CA ASN A 842 -2.55 -7.88 -16.13
C ASN A 842 -3.19 -8.36 -17.41
N THR A 843 -3.92 -9.47 -17.33
CA THR A 843 -4.76 -9.97 -18.42
C THR A 843 -6.02 -10.62 -17.87
N SER A 844 -7.13 -10.47 -18.59
CA SER A 844 -8.40 -11.11 -18.25
C SER A 844 -9.09 -11.58 -19.50
N LEU A 845 -9.46 -12.87 -19.51
CA LEU A 845 -10.17 -13.55 -20.59
C LEU A 845 -11.53 -14.02 -20.06
N THR A 846 -12.60 -13.51 -20.62
CA THR A 846 -13.97 -13.91 -20.26
C THR A 846 -14.62 -14.62 -21.44
N TRP A 847 -15.13 -15.82 -21.21
CA TRP A 847 -15.89 -16.62 -22.19
C TRP A 847 -17.15 -17.17 -21.57
N LYS A 848 -18.31 -16.68 -22.05
CA LYS A 848 -19.65 -17.12 -21.58
C LYS A 848 -19.79 -17.22 -20.06
N GLY A 849 -19.32 -16.19 -19.34
CA GLY A 849 -19.35 -16.10 -17.87
C GLY A 849 -18.17 -16.77 -17.16
N LEU A 850 -17.34 -17.55 -17.84
CA LEU A 850 -16.07 -18.06 -17.31
C LEU A 850 -14.97 -17.02 -17.53
N THR A 851 -14.35 -16.55 -16.45
CA THR A 851 -13.26 -15.55 -16.52
C THR A 851 -11.98 -16.13 -15.93
N LEU A 852 -10.91 -16.06 -16.69
CA LEU A 852 -9.54 -16.32 -16.24
C LEU A 852 -8.80 -14.96 -16.20
N SER A 853 -8.33 -14.57 -15.03
CA SER A 853 -7.50 -13.38 -14.86
C SER A 853 -6.16 -13.73 -14.25
N ALA A 854 -5.12 -12.98 -14.63
CA ALA A 854 -3.78 -13.08 -14.04
C ALA A 854 -3.14 -11.71 -13.92
N PHE A 855 -2.42 -11.49 -12.82
CA PHE A 855 -1.65 -10.29 -12.56
C PHE A 855 -0.21 -10.62 -12.15
N PHE A 856 0.73 -9.90 -12.75
CA PHE A 856 2.16 -10.02 -12.54
C PHE A 856 2.72 -8.68 -12.07
N GLU A 857 3.56 -8.72 -11.05
CA GLU A 857 4.34 -7.58 -10.59
C GLU A 857 5.82 -7.83 -10.86
N PHE A 858 6.55 -6.79 -11.22
CA PHE A 858 8.00 -6.87 -11.36
C PHE A 858 8.71 -5.66 -10.74
N VAL A 859 9.88 -5.95 -10.18
CA VAL A 859 10.84 -4.98 -9.65
C VAL A 859 12.19 -5.28 -10.29
N TYR A 860 12.85 -4.27 -10.84
CA TYR A 860 14.09 -4.46 -11.58
C TYR A 860 15.18 -3.49 -11.16
N GLY A 861 16.39 -4.03 -10.99
CA GLY A 861 17.63 -3.28 -10.88
C GLY A 861 17.91 -2.70 -9.50
N ASN A 862 17.23 -3.16 -8.45
CA ASN A 862 17.57 -2.93 -7.06
C ASN A 862 18.60 -3.95 -6.57
N ASN A 863 19.30 -3.63 -5.49
CA ASN A 863 20.15 -4.56 -4.78
C ASN A 863 19.57 -4.86 -3.40
N VAL A 864 19.81 -6.08 -2.93
CA VAL A 864 19.43 -6.53 -1.58
C VAL A 864 20.66 -7.05 -0.85
N PHE A 865 20.76 -6.73 0.43
CA PHE A 865 21.82 -7.22 1.31
C PHE A 865 21.27 -8.35 2.19
N MET A 866 21.87 -9.52 2.06
CA MET A 866 21.41 -10.76 2.71
C MET A 866 21.97 -10.86 4.13
N ALA A 867 21.48 -10.01 5.05
CA ALA A 867 21.95 -9.96 6.42
C ALA A 867 21.75 -11.29 7.17
N SER A 868 20.60 -11.95 7.00
CA SER A 868 20.35 -13.25 7.64
C SER A 868 21.29 -14.36 7.14
N GLN A 869 21.66 -14.33 5.85
CA GLN A 869 22.63 -15.29 5.32
C GLN A 869 24.03 -15.07 5.89
N PHE A 870 24.39 -13.81 6.11
CA PHE A 870 25.62 -13.45 6.80
C PHE A 870 25.70 -14.12 8.18
N ASP A 871 24.61 -14.09 8.95
CA ASP A 871 24.57 -14.69 10.28
C ASP A 871 24.53 -16.23 10.22
N LEU A 872 23.88 -16.82 9.22
CA LEU A 872 23.75 -18.26 9.02
C LEU A 872 24.98 -18.94 8.40
N ASP A 873 25.97 -18.20 7.93
CA ASP A 873 27.14 -18.76 7.22
C ASP A 873 28.15 -19.51 8.14
N GLY A 874 27.70 -19.95 9.31
CA GLY A 874 28.52 -20.77 10.22
C GLY A 874 29.55 -19.95 10.97
N TYR A 875 29.17 -18.78 11.36
CA TYR A 875 29.93 -17.74 12.02
C TYR A 875 30.84 -18.24 13.16
N ASP A 876 30.31 -19.03 14.05
CA ASP A 876 30.98 -19.46 15.29
C ASP A 876 30.87 -20.97 15.52
N MET A 877 30.32 -21.73 14.60
CA MET A 877 30.03 -23.16 14.71
C MET A 877 29.07 -23.51 15.86
N THR A 878 28.39 -22.57 16.48
CA THR A 878 27.46 -22.83 17.58
C THR A 878 26.09 -23.27 17.08
N GLY A 879 25.58 -22.68 15.98
CA GLY A 879 24.29 -23.01 15.38
C GLY A 879 24.37 -23.93 14.18
N ASN A 880 23.21 -24.12 13.52
CA ASN A 880 23.09 -24.75 12.22
C ASN A 880 23.33 -23.71 11.11
N THR A 881 23.45 -24.17 9.88
CA THR A 881 23.56 -23.35 8.68
C THR A 881 22.70 -23.93 7.57
N THR A 882 22.76 -23.35 6.38
CA THR A 882 21.94 -23.78 5.23
C THR A 882 22.78 -24.49 4.16
N THR A 883 22.09 -25.15 3.24
CA THR A 883 22.73 -25.74 2.05
C THR A 883 23.49 -24.73 1.20
N TYR A 884 23.28 -23.41 1.40
CA TYR A 884 24.09 -22.36 0.78
C TYR A 884 25.58 -22.50 1.16
N SER A 885 25.87 -22.84 2.40
CA SER A 885 27.26 -22.97 2.90
C SER A 885 28.01 -24.22 2.36
N LEU A 886 27.32 -25.19 1.75
CA LEU A 886 27.95 -26.43 1.22
C LEU A 886 28.76 -26.20 -0.07
N GLY A 887 28.58 -25.10 -0.77
CA GLY A 887 29.36 -24.79 -1.99
C GLY A 887 30.74 -24.19 -1.68
N TYR A 888 31.46 -24.69 -0.70
CA TYR A 888 32.77 -24.18 -0.29
C TYR A 888 33.93 -24.71 -1.11
N TRP A 889 35.10 -24.08 -0.98
CA TRP A 889 36.36 -24.50 -1.58
C TRP A 889 36.85 -25.80 -0.97
N GLU A 890 37.16 -26.81 -1.78
CA GLU A 890 37.60 -28.12 -1.36
C GLU A 890 39.07 -28.38 -1.75
N LYS A 891 39.50 -27.90 -2.92
CA LYS A 891 40.84 -28.18 -3.46
C LYS A 891 41.43 -27.04 -4.26
N PRO A 892 42.74 -26.96 -4.38
CA PRO A 892 43.44 -26.01 -5.25
C PRO A 892 42.89 -26.01 -6.66
N GLY A 893 42.54 -24.80 -7.17
CA GLY A 893 41.95 -24.59 -8.48
C GLY A 893 40.43 -24.33 -8.44
N ASP A 894 39.74 -24.59 -7.33
CA ASP A 894 38.32 -24.25 -7.19
C ASP A 894 38.10 -22.75 -7.26
N THR A 895 37.14 -22.34 -8.09
CA THR A 895 36.74 -20.94 -8.30
C THR A 895 35.23 -20.79 -8.24
N GLY A 896 34.74 -19.59 -7.91
CA GLY A 896 33.30 -19.30 -7.85
C GLY A 896 32.59 -19.99 -6.67
N VAL A 897 33.35 -20.38 -5.63
CA VAL A 897 32.89 -21.10 -4.44
C VAL A 897 32.91 -20.20 -3.21
N HIS A 898 32.34 -20.67 -2.10
CA HIS A 898 32.49 -20.03 -0.79
C HIS A 898 33.88 -20.30 -0.19
N PRO A 899 34.35 -19.48 0.76
CA PRO A 899 35.58 -19.80 1.51
C PRO A 899 35.51 -21.18 2.14
N LYS A 900 36.65 -21.85 2.30
CA LYS A 900 36.73 -23.09 3.05
C LYS A 900 36.18 -22.86 4.46
N PRO A 901 35.39 -23.76 5.01
CA PRO A 901 34.94 -23.67 6.39
C PRO A 901 36.17 -23.88 7.33
N VAL A 902 36.30 -23.02 8.33
CA VAL A 902 37.36 -23.07 9.31
C VAL A 902 36.73 -22.77 10.67
N ALA A 903 36.80 -23.66 11.62
CA ALA A 903 36.27 -23.44 12.97
C ALA A 903 36.99 -22.27 13.66
N GLY A 904 36.23 -21.32 14.24
CA GLY A 904 36.76 -20.13 14.85
C GLY A 904 37.59 -19.25 13.89
N ASN A 905 37.21 -19.15 12.63
CA ASN A 905 37.97 -18.49 11.54
C ASN A 905 38.35 -17.04 11.86
N PRO A 906 39.65 -16.74 12.15
CA PRO A 906 40.07 -15.38 12.46
C PRO A 906 40.00 -14.41 11.27
N LYS A 907 39.87 -14.94 10.01
CA LYS A 907 39.75 -14.17 8.80
C LYS A 907 38.31 -13.68 8.53
N ARG A 908 37.34 -14.13 9.32
CA ARG A 908 35.93 -13.70 9.33
C ARG A 908 35.33 -13.52 7.93
N PRO A 909 35.24 -14.57 7.10
CA PRO A 909 34.66 -14.50 5.74
C PRO A 909 33.17 -14.06 5.73
N TYR A 910 32.52 -14.15 6.84
CA TYR A 910 31.18 -13.70 7.18
C TYR A 910 31.20 -12.25 7.71
N SER A 911 31.99 -11.37 7.16
CA SER A 911 31.96 -9.94 7.47
C SER A 911 31.03 -9.20 6.55
N ASN A 912 30.48 -8.08 7.03
CA ASN A 912 29.66 -7.16 6.27
C ASN A 912 30.42 -6.68 5.01
N SER A 913 30.09 -7.27 3.86
CA SER A 913 30.83 -7.09 2.62
C SER A 913 29.93 -7.27 1.40
N THR A 914 30.45 -6.88 0.23
CA THR A 914 29.73 -7.07 -1.04
C THR A 914 29.53 -8.54 -1.45
N ARG A 915 30.02 -9.49 -0.69
CA ARG A 915 29.70 -10.93 -0.82
C ARG A 915 28.21 -11.21 -0.69
N TYR A 916 27.54 -10.51 0.23
CA TYR A 916 26.13 -10.70 0.53
C TYR A 916 25.22 -9.71 -0.19
N LEU A 917 25.80 -8.84 -1.04
CA LEU A 917 25.02 -7.92 -1.86
C LEU A 917 24.62 -8.60 -3.18
N GLN A 918 23.32 -8.77 -3.40
CA GLN A 918 22.78 -9.49 -4.54
C GLN A 918 21.87 -8.61 -5.40
N ASP A 919 21.59 -9.06 -6.62
CA ASP A 919 20.56 -8.50 -7.49
C ASP A 919 19.19 -8.89 -6.93
N GLY A 920 18.44 -7.90 -6.46
CA GLY A 920 17.10 -8.05 -5.88
C GLY A 920 15.97 -8.02 -6.90
N SER A 921 16.28 -8.04 -8.20
CA SER A 921 15.26 -8.04 -9.26
C SER A 921 14.39 -9.29 -9.19
N TYR A 922 13.07 -9.10 -9.32
CA TYR A 922 12.12 -10.22 -9.35
C TYR A 922 10.91 -9.93 -10.24
N MET A 923 10.23 -10.99 -10.66
CA MET A 923 8.88 -10.97 -11.20
C MET A 923 8.02 -11.97 -10.43
N ARG A 924 6.91 -11.50 -9.86
CA ARG A 924 5.98 -12.31 -9.06
C ARG A 924 4.65 -12.44 -9.77
N ILE A 925 4.14 -13.65 -9.86
CA ILE A 925 2.74 -13.89 -10.18
C ILE A 925 1.96 -13.54 -8.91
N LYS A 926 1.27 -12.38 -8.89
CA LYS A 926 0.55 -11.90 -7.69
C LYS A 926 -0.76 -12.63 -7.50
N ASP A 927 -1.53 -12.80 -8.57
CA ASP A 927 -2.75 -13.59 -8.54
C ASP A 927 -3.04 -14.26 -9.88
N VAL A 928 -3.67 -15.43 -9.82
CA VAL A 928 -4.32 -16.11 -10.93
C VAL A 928 -5.69 -16.56 -10.44
N THR A 929 -6.76 -16.01 -11.04
CA THR A 929 -8.13 -16.27 -10.62
C THR A 929 -8.94 -16.86 -11.77
N LEU A 930 -9.60 -17.99 -11.50
CA LEU A 930 -10.62 -18.58 -12.36
C LEU A 930 -11.98 -18.38 -11.70
N SER A 931 -12.90 -17.70 -12.37
CA SER A 931 -14.25 -17.46 -11.85
C SER A 931 -15.32 -17.78 -12.87
N TYR A 932 -16.49 -18.18 -12.38
CA TYR A 932 -17.66 -18.44 -13.19
C TYR A 932 -18.88 -17.71 -12.64
N ALA A 933 -19.47 -16.83 -13.45
CA ALA A 933 -20.73 -16.16 -13.19
C ALA A 933 -21.87 -16.97 -13.86
N LEU A 934 -22.86 -17.35 -13.09
CA LEU A 934 -23.98 -18.16 -13.59
C LEU A 934 -24.83 -17.33 -14.56
N PRO A 935 -25.30 -17.94 -15.69
CA PRO A 935 -26.13 -17.26 -16.67
C PRO A 935 -27.54 -16.95 -16.12
N GLU A 936 -28.16 -15.90 -16.65
CA GLU A 936 -29.40 -15.31 -16.17
C GLU A 936 -30.55 -16.30 -16.09
N ASN A 937 -30.66 -17.24 -17.05
CA ASN A 937 -31.69 -18.27 -17.07
C ASN A 937 -31.64 -19.21 -15.85
N VAL A 938 -30.42 -19.54 -15.39
CA VAL A 938 -30.20 -20.35 -14.18
C VAL A 938 -30.53 -19.51 -12.94
N LEU A 939 -30.08 -18.26 -12.92
CA LEU A 939 -30.33 -17.32 -11.80
C LEU A 939 -31.83 -17.11 -11.57
N LYS A 940 -32.60 -16.91 -12.63
CA LYS A 940 -34.08 -16.80 -12.55
C LYS A 940 -34.73 -18.05 -11.98
N ALA A 941 -34.25 -19.25 -12.35
CA ALA A 941 -34.80 -20.51 -11.83
C ALA A 941 -34.58 -20.66 -10.33
N ILE A 942 -33.47 -20.15 -9.79
CA ILE A 942 -33.15 -20.20 -8.36
C ILE A 942 -33.54 -18.91 -7.59
N LYS A 943 -34.20 -17.97 -8.25
CA LYS A 943 -34.67 -16.67 -7.70
C LYS A 943 -33.52 -15.79 -7.14
N MET A 944 -32.39 -15.85 -7.77
CA MET A 944 -31.20 -15.01 -7.43
C MET A 944 -30.99 -13.98 -8.54
N GLN A 945 -30.35 -12.86 -8.16
CA GLN A 945 -29.92 -11.81 -9.10
C GLN A 945 -28.52 -12.05 -9.63
N GLY A 946 -27.67 -12.72 -8.83
CA GLY A 946 -26.30 -13.07 -9.21
C GLY A 946 -25.75 -14.21 -8.38
N LEU A 947 -24.97 -15.08 -9.01
CA LEU A 947 -24.15 -16.09 -8.33
C LEU A 947 -22.82 -16.22 -9.07
N ARG A 948 -21.74 -16.02 -8.34
CA ARG A 948 -20.37 -16.17 -8.84
C ARG A 948 -19.58 -17.08 -7.91
N ILE A 949 -18.83 -18.01 -8.49
CA ILE A 949 -17.91 -18.90 -7.79
C ILE A 949 -16.53 -18.67 -8.38
N TYR A 950 -15.48 -18.69 -7.54
CA TYR A 950 -14.12 -18.52 -8.01
C TYR A 950 -13.09 -19.24 -7.16
N VAL A 951 -11.93 -19.49 -7.78
CA VAL A 951 -10.72 -19.95 -7.11
C VAL A 951 -9.55 -19.04 -7.52
N SER A 952 -8.80 -18.57 -6.52
CA SER A 952 -7.65 -17.68 -6.69
C SER A 952 -6.39 -18.31 -6.09
N ALA A 953 -5.31 -18.30 -6.84
CA ALA A 953 -3.97 -18.61 -6.36
C ALA A 953 -3.20 -17.28 -6.20
N LEU A 954 -2.75 -16.98 -4.97
CA LEU A 954 -2.00 -15.75 -4.64
C LEU A 954 -0.53 -16.06 -4.45
N ASN A 955 0.34 -15.25 -5.02
CA ASN A 955 1.80 -15.40 -4.98
C ASN A 955 2.27 -16.85 -5.30
N PRO A 956 1.68 -17.56 -6.28
CA PRO A 956 2.01 -18.96 -6.52
C PRO A 956 3.48 -19.16 -6.89
N TYR A 957 4.13 -18.17 -7.50
CA TYR A 957 5.52 -18.26 -7.88
C TYR A 957 6.19 -16.88 -8.02
N THR A 958 7.48 -16.82 -7.63
CA THR A 958 8.35 -15.65 -7.81
C THR A 958 9.59 -16.05 -8.59
N PHE A 959 9.86 -15.38 -9.70
CA PHE A 959 11.08 -15.51 -10.49
C PHE A 959 12.11 -14.53 -9.95
N HIS A 960 13.25 -15.02 -9.44
CA HIS A 960 14.34 -14.19 -8.92
C HIS A 960 15.68 -14.94 -8.98
N ASN A 961 16.79 -14.19 -8.81
CA ASN A 961 18.13 -14.72 -8.75
C ASN A 961 18.76 -14.65 -7.36
N VAL A 962 18.02 -14.16 -6.36
CA VAL A 962 18.50 -14.07 -4.98
C VAL A 962 18.77 -15.47 -4.46
N LYS A 963 19.95 -15.66 -3.88
CA LYS A 963 20.40 -16.92 -3.25
C LYS A 963 20.39 -16.74 -1.73
N GLY A 964 19.83 -17.72 -1.01
CA GLY A 964 19.69 -17.69 0.43
C GLY A 964 18.24 -17.79 0.88
N VAL A 965 18.00 -17.59 2.17
CA VAL A 965 16.72 -17.90 2.84
C VAL A 965 15.69 -16.77 2.81
N MET A 966 15.94 -15.70 2.07
CA MET A 966 15.09 -14.51 2.09
C MET A 966 14.31 -14.32 0.79
N ASP A 967 13.11 -13.76 0.92
CA ASP A 967 12.36 -13.24 -0.22
C ASP A 967 13.07 -11.99 -0.80
N PRO A 968 13.11 -11.77 -2.12
CA PRO A 968 13.70 -10.57 -2.71
C PRO A 968 12.93 -9.28 -2.38
N GLU A 969 11.67 -9.36 -1.95
CA GLU A 969 10.88 -8.22 -1.52
C GLU A 969 11.21 -7.87 -0.07
N LEU A 970 12.21 -7.03 0.13
CA LEU A 970 12.60 -6.47 1.42
C LEU A 970 12.06 -5.05 1.58
N GLY A 971 12.11 -4.53 2.82
CA GLY A 971 11.78 -3.14 3.10
C GLY A 971 12.60 -2.13 2.30
N PRO A 972 12.29 -0.81 2.40
CA PRO A 972 12.87 0.22 1.54
C PRO A 972 14.40 0.36 1.63
N LEU A 973 15.01 -0.15 2.69
CA LEU A 973 16.46 -0.13 2.88
C LEU A 973 17.18 -1.33 2.20
N GLY A 974 16.42 -2.29 1.66
CA GLY A 974 16.96 -3.43 0.92
C GLY A 974 17.75 -4.41 1.77
N TYR A 975 17.56 -4.40 3.06
CA TYR A 975 18.08 -5.42 3.98
C TYR A 975 17.07 -5.66 5.10
N SER A 976 17.16 -6.83 5.71
CA SER A 976 16.44 -7.16 6.94
C SER A 976 17.41 -7.86 7.87
N MET A 977 17.44 -7.42 9.09
CA MET A 977 18.12 -8.12 10.18
C MET A 977 17.16 -9.14 10.76
N GLY A 978 17.61 -10.36 11.00
CA GLY A 978 16.80 -11.36 11.67
C GLY A 978 15.66 -12.00 10.90
N ALA A 979 15.71 -12.00 9.58
CA ALA A 979 14.70 -12.62 8.71
C ALA A 979 13.26 -12.11 8.92
N SER A 980 12.87 -11.11 8.13
CA SER A 980 11.46 -10.73 7.99
C SER A 980 10.63 -11.93 7.58
N HIS A 981 9.41 -12.03 8.07
CA HIS A 981 8.45 -13.05 7.63
C HIS A 981 8.34 -13.03 6.10
N THR A 982 8.76 -14.09 5.42
CA THR A 982 8.69 -14.18 3.96
C THR A 982 7.25 -14.13 3.48
N MET A 983 7.06 -13.77 2.22
CA MET A 983 5.74 -13.81 1.60
C MET A 983 5.14 -15.20 1.64
N VAL A 984 3.82 -15.27 1.72
CA VAL A 984 3.05 -16.52 1.68
C VAL A 984 2.40 -16.71 0.32
N LYS A 985 2.29 -17.95 -0.11
CA LYS A 985 1.43 -18.37 -1.20
C LYS A 985 0.10 -18.86 -0.64
N SER A 986 -1.01 -18.52 -1.31
CA SER A 986 -2.34 -18.92 -0.83
C SER A 986 -3.19 -19.45 -1.97
N LEU A 987 -4.06 -20.40 -1.64
CA LEU A 987 -5.12 -20.88 -2.52
C LEU A 987 -6.46 -20.59 -1.84
N VAL A 988 -7.31 -19.81 -2.50
CA VAL A 988 -8.56 -19.30 -1.93
C VAL A 988 -9.74 -19.64 -2.85
N GLY A 989 -10.78 -20.25 -2.30
CA GLY A 989 -12.08 -20.43 -2.95
C GLY A 989 -13.09 -19.41 -2.42
N GLY A 990 -13.96 -18.92 -3.28
CA GLY A 990 -15.02 -17.97 -2.85
C GLY A 990 -16.31 -18.11 -3.62
N ILE A 991 -17.36 -17.63 -2.96
CA ILE A 991 -18.73 -17.56 -3.51
C ILE A 991 -19.29 -16.16 -3.24
N GLU A 992 -19.97 -15.61 -4.21
CA GLU A 992 -20.72 -14.35 -4.11
C GLU A 992 -22.14 -14.58 -4.60
N VAL A 993 -23.12 -14.19 -3.77
CA VAL A 993 -24.55 -14.36 -4.04
C VAL A 993 -25.23 -13.01 -3.92
N SER A 994 -26.06 -12.64 -4.91
CA SER A 994 -26.89 -11.43 -4.88
C SER A 994 -28.36 -11.76 -5.05
N PHE A 995 -29.24 -11.13 -4.26
CA PHE A 995 -30.69 -11.36 -4.25
C PHE A 995 -31.48 -10.11 -3.88
#